data_a0ac6c0e1a6067c457a2c6ebf8c6b808
#
_entry.id   a0ac6c0e1a6067c457a2c6ebf8c6b808
#
_cell.length_a   1.000
_cell.length_b   1.000
_cell.length_c   1.000
_cell.angle_alpha   90.00
_cell.angle_beta   90.00
_cell.angle_gamma   90.00
#
_symmetry.space_group_name_H-M   'P 1'
#
loop_
_entity.id
_entity.type
_entity.pdbx_description
1 polymer ?
#
loop_
_entity_poly.entity_id
_entity_poly.type
_entity_poly.pdbx_seq_one_letter_code
_entity_poly.pdbx_strand_id
1 'polypeptide(L)'
;MQPVKYSIAVIFFLAILLSGCSVKKDKPINRFYHQLTTHYNGYFNAREIMRQREQTFANNYKYVYDELLPVFLFPSEEEAKSWQQDMDKVIEKCNRVIVRHSMFIRKKERNKWIDESYLLMAKAHMYKYDFTTAIETYEFVAQNFKGDPSRIDALMGMIQCYMHLKQYNKAANLINLIDNDEKITDEDQKVQYYAIKADYFITKQKWEDAIEWLNKAMVKQKNKKIRSRWAFILAQLSQKTGNFKDATKYYSLVIKWKPDYEMEFQAKLFRAIYFDVASGKSGEIKKELLKMLADKKNKEYRDQIYFALGELALRENDEATAMDYFAKAAAVGNNKKIKWQAYLRLGKYYFAKPDYKNAAAYYDSCLMNLDNNHPDFYEIEDRTKALKNLVKYINIVEKEDSLLRVAEMPEEKRKEIIEKLIAQAKEKQESEQTQGNFLNNNNALASNNTSTGEWYFYNPTALGFGFTEFRKRWGDRPPEDNWRRSVKMSSSFNLANDQDSSKQETTKPDNNPMFSEEYYLKDLPLTQEQKMASHAKILDAYYQLGFIYKENFNDLQKSIDAFEKIVEKYDTSELIIPVYYQLFRNYQKIQNFSKAEHYKNLLLEKAPYSDYARLINDPDYLKNQDIDKKRVENYYSAAFNYYKSGDYQTSLTRCLASFENFPDNHIMDKFSFLKALNLGKLYGNDTLKTLLNEFVKTYPQSEEKPLAEEILKKIDQINQTAQNAQNNQQPAKKIEYLYTPMEDHFFVALIDENKISMNNVKNYFSNFNTALYSQKQLFSNSILFNDQFNMLQIKTFPNLNEAMNYYDAVSKKPYHT
;
A
#
# COMPACT_ATOMS: atom_id res chain seq x y z
N MET A 1 -49.78 42.78 -67.07
CA MET A 1 -49.00 41.54 -67.40
C MET A 1 -47.65 41.39 -66.68
N GLN A 2 -47.25 42.32 -65.82
CA GLN A 2 -46.00 42.21 -65.05
C GLN A 2 -46.04 41.33 -63.76
N PRO A 3 -47.09 41.23 -62.90
CA PRO A 3 -47.08 40.47 -61.70
C PRO A 3 -46.99 38.92 -61.87
N VAL A 4 -47.58 38.44 -63.01
CA VAL A 4 -47.54 36.98 -63.33
C VAL A 4 -46.11 36.46 -63.62
N LYS A 5 -45.31 37.33 -64.32
CA LYS A 5 -43.90 36.93 -64.60
C LYS A 5 -43.05 36.80 -63.33
N TYR A 6 -43.26 37.66 -62.34
CA TYR A 6 -42.52 37.53 -61.03
C TYR A 6 -42.98 36.32 -60.22
N SER A 7 -44.30 36.03 -60.24
CA SER A 7 -44.81 34.83 -59.55
C SER A 7 -44.29 33.54 -60.22
N ILE A 8 -44.20 33.47 -61.52
CA ILE A 8 -43.64 32.33 -62.26
C ILE A 8 -42.13 32.19 -61.96
N ALA A 9 -41.42 33.35 -61.97
CA ALA A 9 -40.01 33.35 -61.62
C ALA A 9 -39.75 32.89 -60.16
N VAL A 10 -40.58 33.33 -59.24
CA VAL A 10 -40.53 32.92 -57.83
C VAL A 10 -40.88 31.45 -57.68
N ILE A 11 -41.93 30.96 -58.37
CA ILE A 11 -42.24 29.48 -58.29
C ILE A 11 -41.16 28.67 -58.99
N PHE A 12 -40.57 29.15 -60.08
CA PHE A 12 -39.44 28.44 -60.72
C PHE A 12 -38.19 28.46 -59.86
N PHE A 13 -37.92 29.53 -59.10
CA PHE A 13 -36.86 29.63 -58.13
C PHE A 13 -37.11 28.74 -56.95
N LEU A 14 -38.33 28.65 -56.41
CA LEU A 14 -38.76 27.72 -55.35
C LEU A 14 -38.67 26.28 -55.83
N ALA A 15 -39.05 25.95 -57.07
CA ALA A 15 -38.92 24.59 -57.60
C ALA A 15 -37.45 24.19 -57.83
N ILE A 16 -36.57 25.12 -58.19
CA ILE A 16 -35.10 24.87 -58.25
C ILE A 16 -34.55 24.58 -56.83
N LEU A 17 -35.00 25.29 -55.79
CA LEU A 17 -34.63 25.06 -54.44
C LEU A 17 -35.09 23.65 -53.91
N LEU A 18 -36.29 23.22 -54.36
CA LEU A 18 -36.80 21.88 -53.99
C LEU A 18 -36.08 20.76 -54.77
N SER A 19 -35.50 21.00 -55.92
CA SER A 19 -34.75 20.00 -56.71
C SER A 19 -33.33 19.78 -56.21
N GLY A 20 -32.83 20.62 -55.29
CA GLY A 20 -31.50 20.56 -54.73
C GLY A 20 -31.31 19.46 -53.66
N CYS A 21 -32.38 18.84 -53.16
CA CYS A 21 -32.32 17.96 -51.97
C CYS A 21 -32.01 16.49 -52.25
N SER A 22 -31.54 16.10 -53.43
CA SER A 22 -31.26 14.68 -53.74
C SER A 22 -29.83 14.28 -53.46
N VAL A 23 -29.58 13.39 -52.50
CA VAL A 23 -28.27 12.77 -52.18
C VAL A 23 -27.71 11.86 -53.30
N LYS A 24 -28.57 11.45 -54.25
CA LYS A 24 -28.22 10.55 -55.36
C LYS A 24 -27.68 11.29 -56.62
N LYS A 25 -27.78 12.60 -56.71
CA LYS A 25 -27.37 13.41 -57.88
C LYS A 25 -26.08 14.17 -57.58
N ASP A 26 -24.99 13.87 -58.29
CA ASP A 26 -23.70 14.52 -58.15
C ASP A 26 -23.63 15.87 -58.91
N LYS A 27 -24.53 16.82 -58.51
CA LYS A 27 -24.53 18.17 -59.01
C LYS A 27 -23.93 19.17 -58.02
N PRO A 28 -23.25 20.27 -58.52
CA PRO A 28 -22.65 21.25 -57.61
C PRO A 28 -23.62 21.83 -56.57
N ILE A 29 -24.87 22.09 -56.95
CA ILE A 29 -25.92 22.63 -56.06
C ILE A 29 -26.30 21.62 -54.95
N ASN A 30 -26.42 20.31 -55.29
CA ASN A 30 -26.68 19.25 -54.32
C ASN A 30 -25.53 19.12 -53.33
N ARG A 31 -24.29 19.09 -53.80
CA ARG A 31 -23.10 19.06 -52.95
C ARG A 31 -23.07 20.24 -51.98
N PHE A 32 -23.27 21.44 -52.52
CA PHE A 32 -23.29 22.66 -51.74
C PHE A 32 -24.39 22.65 -50.66
N TYR A 33 -25.61 22.27 -50.99
CA TYR A 33 -26.72 22.17 -50.04
C TYR A 33 -26.43 21.18 -48.92
N HIS A 34 -26.00 19.96 -49.29
CA HIS A 34 -25.72 18.94 -48.31
C HIS A 34 -24.48 19.26 -47.44
N GLN A 35 -23.42 19.81 -48.01
CA GLN A 35 -22.25 20.26 -47.24
C GLN A 35 -22.59 21.41 -46.29
N LEU A 36 -23.33 22.42 -46.77
CA LEU A 36 -23.75 23.58 -45.97
C LEU A 36 -24.62 23.13 -44.78
N THR A 37 -25.63 22.29 -45.05
CA THR A 37 -26.58 21.84 -44.04
C THR A 37 -25.88 20.91 -43.04
N THR A 38 -24.98 20.03 -43.48
CA THR A 38 -24.18 19.20 -42.61
C THR A 38 -23.31 20.05 -41.71
N HIS A 39 -22.52 20.94 -42.29
CA HIS A 39 -21.54 21.73 -41.54
C HIS A 39 -22.17 22.63 -40.48
N TYR A 40 -23.16 23.47 -40.91
CA TYR A 40 -23.68 24.53 -40.04
C TYR A 40 -24.87 24.14 -39.18
N ASN A 41 -25.40 22.91 -39.30
CA ASN A 41 -26.51 22.47 -38.49
C ASN A 41 -26.17 21.21 -37.71
N GLY A 42 -26.23 20.03 -38.33
CA GLY A 42 -26.13 18.75 -37.62
C GLY A 42 -24.76 18.52 -36.98
N TYR A 43 -23.70 18.63 -37.80
CA TYR A 43 -22.32 18.45 -37.34
C TYR A 43 -21.90 19.56 -36.36
N PHE A 44 -22.19 20.82 -36.66
CA PHE A 44 -21.88 21.96 -35.79
C PHE A 44 -22.48 21.78 -34.40
N ASN A 45 -23.78 21.45 -34.33
CA ASN A 45 -24.47 21.27 -33.07
C ASN A 45 -23.92 20.05 -32.28
N ALA A 46 -23.56 18.97 -32.97
CA ALA A 46 -22.94 17.80 -32.32
C ALA A 46 -21.55 18.14 -31.76
N ARG A 47 -20.74 18.83 -32.59
CA ARG A 47 -19.41 19.30 -32.20
C ARG A 47 -19.46 20.27 -31.02
N GLU A 48 -20.44 21.16 -31.01
CA GLU A 48 -20.58 22.15 -29.94
C GLU A 48 -20.94 21.52 -28.60
N ILE A 49 -21.83 20.51 -28.60
CA ILE A 49 -22.12 19.72 -27.37
C ILE A 49 -20.85 19.08 -26.82
N MET A 50 -20.09 18.40 -27.71
CA MET A 50 -18.82 17.77 -27.34
C MET A 50 -17.83 18.79 -26.79
N ARG A 51 -17.60 19.88 -27.51
CA ARG A 51 -16.69 20.96 -27.13
C ARG A 51 -17.02 21.58 -25.79
N GLN A 52 -18.30 21.85 -25.51
CA GLN A 52 -18.76 22.43 -24.25
C GLN A 52 -18.50 21.46 -23.10
N ARG A 53 -18.73 20.16 -23.29
CA ARG A 53 -18.48 19.14 -22.29
C ARG A 53 -17.00 19.00 -21.98
N GLU A 54 -16.16 18.89 -23.00
CA GLU A 54 -14.71 18.84 -22.84
C GLU A 54 -14.15 20.10 -22.16
N GLN A 55 -14.64 21.27 -22.54
CA GLN A 55 -14.20 22.52 -21.95
C GLN A 55 -14.60 22.66 -20.48
N THR A 56 -15.83 22.26 -20.14
CA THR A 56 -16.31 22.24 -18.75
C THR A 56 -15.47 21.28 -17.91
N PHE A 57 -15.19 20.10 -18.44
CA PHE A 57 -14.34 19.12 -17.77
C PHE A 57 -12.92 19.65 -17.57
N ALA A 58 -12.30 20.18 -18.61
CA ALA A 58 -10.93 20.71 -18.55
C ALA A 58 -10.79 21.90 -17.59
N ASN A 59 -11.86 22.72 -17.43
CA ASN A 59 -11.83 23.85 -16.49
C ASN A 59 -12.01 23.42 -15.03
N ASN A 60 -12.68 22.29 -14.78
CA ASN A 60 -12.94 21.76 -13.44
C ASN A 60 -11.95 20.66 -13.02
N TYR A 61 -11.08 20.25 -13.93
CA TYR A 61 -10.12 19.17 -13.68
C TYR A 61 -9.13 19.57 -12.60
N LYS A 62 -9.06 18.77 -11.54
CA LYS A 62 -8.10 18.95 -10.45
C LYS A 62 -6.88 18.09 -10.72
N TYR A 63 -5.74 18.74 -10.92
CA TYR A 63 -4.48 18.05 -11.12
C TYR A 63 -3.91 17.54 -9.80
N VAL A 64 -3.45 16.30 -9.79
CA VAL A 64 -2.64 15.72 -8.73
C VAL A 64 -1.17 15.87 -9.12
N TYR A 65 -0.55 16.99 -8.73
CA TYR A 65 0.79 17.36 -9.19
C TYR A 65 1.90 16.44 -8.70
N ASP A 66 1.63 15.65 -7.69
CA ASP A 66 2.55 14.64 -7.14
C ASP A 66 2.67 13.39 -8.02
N GLU A 67 1.70 13.20 -8.90
CA GLU A 67 1.68 12.15 -9.89
C GLU A 67 2.05 12.71 -11.27
N LEU A 68 2.43 11.82 -12.19
CA LEU A 68 2.66 12.23 -13.56
C LEU A 68 1.35 12.70 -14.16
N LEU A 69 1.32 13.95 -14.58
CA LEU A 69 0.12 14.55 -15.18
C LEU A 69 -0.25 13.82 -16.49
N PRO A 70 -1.54 13.70 -16.81
CA PRO A 70 -1.97 13.07 -18.06
C PRO A 70 -1.68 13.96 -19.25
N VAL A 71 -1.18 13.37 -20.35
CA VAL A 71 -0.96 14.07 -21.62
C VAL A 71 -2.29 14.56 -22.19
N PHE A 72 -3.31 13.70 -22.15
CA PHE A 72 -4.69 14.00 -22.50
C PHE A 72 -5.59 13.91 -21.28
N LEU A 73 -6.50 14.87 -21.13
CA LEU A 73 -7.54 14.79 -20.10
C LEU A 73 -8.64 13.85 -20.58
N PHE A 74 -8.92 12.84 -19.81
CA PHE A 74 -9.97 11.87 -20.08
C PHE A 74 -10.79 11.65 -18.81
N PRO A 75 -12.15 11.62 -18.88
CA PRO A 75 -12.98 11.40 -17.71
C PRO A 75 -12.77 9.96 -17.17
N SER A 76 -12.87 9.78 -15.87
CA SER A 76 -12.97 8.45 -15.26
C SER A 76 -14.29 7.78 -15.69
N GLU A 77 -14.40 6.47 -15.49
CA GLU A 77 -15.62 5.74 -15.85
C GLU A 77 -16.85 6.26 -15.09
N GLU A 78 -16.69 6.70 -13.85
CA GLU A 78 -17.77 7.31 -13.07
C GLU A 78 -18.17 8.69 -13.62
N GLU A 79 -17.21 9.53 -13.95
CA GLU A 79 -17.48 10.83 -14.55
C GLU A 79 -18.12 10.67 -15.94
N ALA A 80 -17.69 9.68 -16.71
CA ALA A 80 -18.24 9.36 -18.03
C ALA A 80 -19.74 9.02 -17.98
N LYS A 81 -20.24 8.41 -16.90
CA LYS A 81 -21.68 8.20 -16.68
C LYS A 81 -22.47 9.50 -16.75
N SER A 82 -21.90 10.59 -16.23
CA SER A 82 -22.54 11.93 -16.32
C SER A 82 -22.53 12.53 -17.73
N TRP A 83 -21.70 12.00 -18.63
CA TRP A 83 -21.59 12.46 -20.02
C TRP A 83 -22.52 11.70 -20.97
N GLN A 84 -23.03 10.55 -20.55
CA GLN A 84 -23.74 9.58 -21.39
C GLN A 84 -24.86 10.24 -22.21
N GLN A 85 -25.72 11.02 -21.55
CA GLN A 85 -26.82 11.69 -22.22
C GLN A 85 -26.38 12.70 -23.33
N ASP A 86 -25.28 13.42 -23.07
CA ASP A 86 -24.76 14.38 -24.04
C ASP A 86 -24.08 13.68 -25.22
N MET A 87 -23.34 12.59 -24.91
CA MET A 87 -22.72 11.74 -25.94
C MET A 87 -23.78 11.05 -26.83
N ASP A 88 -24.86 10.58 -26.23
CA ASP A 88 -26.01 10.03 -27.01
C ASP A 88 -26.61 11.07 -27.96
N LYS A 89 -26.74 12.33 -27.54
CA LYS A 89 -27.18 13.43 -28.43
C LYS A 89 -26.17 13.70 -29.55
N VAL A 90 -24.88 13.60 -29.27
CA VAL A 90 -23.82 13.74 -30.29
C VAL A 90 -23.96 12.62 -31.31
N ILE A 91 -24.06 11.36 -30.86
CA ILE A 91 -24.21 10.19 -31.72
C ILE A 91 -25.48 10.28 -32.58
N GLU A 92 -26.63 10.65 -31.97
CA GLU A 92 -27.89 10.81 -32.68
C GLU A 92 -27.79 11.87 -33.79
N LYS A 93 -27.16 13.03 -33.46
CA LYS A 93 -27.00 14.11 -34.43
C LYS A 93 -26.07 13.71 -35.57
N CYS A 94 -24.95 13.05 -35.29
CA CYS A 94 -24.04 12.54 -36.31
C CYS A 94 -24.70 11.49 -37.20
N ASN A 95 -25.40 10.51 -36.59
CA ASN A 95 -26.19 9.54 -37.35
C ASN A 95 -27.21 10.20 -38.27
N ARG A 96 -27.95 11.18 -37.77
CA ARG A 96 -28.95 11.93 -38.55
C ARG A 96 -28.30 12.65 -39.75
N VAL A 97 -27.12 13.20 -39.55
CA VAL A 97 -26.33 13.83 -40.61
C VAL A 97 -25.91 12.81 -41.65
N ILE A 98 -25.33 11.70 -41.23
CA ILE A 98 -24.83 10.65 -42.12
C ILE A 98 -25.97 10.10 -42.95
N VAL A 99 -27.10 9.72 -42.35
CA VAL A 99 -28.26 9.14 -43.07
C VAL A 99 -28.88 10.12 -44.05
N ARG A 100 -28.98 11.41 -43.69
CA ARG A 100 -29.70 12.41 -44.53
C ARG A 100 -28.84 13.11 -45.56
N HIS A 101 -27.53 13.20 -45.32
CA HIS A 101 -26.66 14.07 -46.13
C HIS A 101 -25.43 13.38 -46.71
N SER A 102 -25.22 12.08 -46.49
CA SER A 102 -24.17 11.29 -47.15
C SER A 102 -24.49 11.23 -48.67
N MET A 103 -23.49 11.56 -49.47
CA MET A 103 -23.55 11.52 -50.93
C MET A 103 -22.52 10.55 -51.49
N PHE A 104 -22.71 9.23 -51.15
CA PHE A 104 -21.82 8.20 -51.65
C PHE A 104 -22.11 7.84 -53.10
N ILE A 105 -21.38 8.46 -54.02
CA ILE A 105 -21.62 8.35 -55.48
C ILE A 105 -20.31 7.87 -56.14
N ARG A 106 -20.41 6.81 -56.98
CA ARG A 106 -19.26 6.23 -57.72
C ARG A 106 -18.10 5.83 -56.76
N LYS A 107 -18.45 5.14 -55.68
CA LYS A 107 -17.51 4.68 -54.65
C LYS A 107 -16.73 5.79 -53.91
N LYS A 108 -17.23 7.03 -53.95
CA LYS A 108 -16.62 8.18 -53.26
C LYS A 108 -17.69 9.01 -52.56
N GLU A 109 -17.42 9.34 -51.28
CA GLU A 109 -18.24 10.33 -50.56
C GLU A 109 -17.97 11.73 -51.12
N ARG A 110 -19.06 12.49 -51.35
CA ARG A 110 -18.99 13.84 -51.95
C ARG A 110 -19.22 14.93 -50.93
N ASN A 111 -19.79 14.61 -49.78
CA ASN A 111 -19.97 15.52 -48.68
C ASN A 111 -18.77 15.44 -47.72
N LYS A 112 -17.99 16.50 -47.66
CA LYS A 112 -16.73 16.61 -46.93
C LYS A 112 -16.86 16.52 -45.37
N TRP A 113 -18.09 16.52 -44.87
CA TRP A 113 -18.35 16.51 -43.42
C TRP A 113 -18.87 15.17 -42.90
N ILE A 114 -18.93 14.17 -43.74
CA ILE A 114 -19.41 12.84 -43.34
C ILE A 114 -18.34 12.07 -42.59
N ASP A 115 -17.11 12.08 -43.02
CA ASP A 115 -15.95 11.53 -42.34
C ASP A 115 -15.75 12.16 -40.97
N GLU A 116 -15.83 13.49 -40.89
CA GLU A 116 -15.77 14.25 -39.63
C GLU A 116 -16.93 13.91 -38.69
N SER A 117 -18.13 13.60 -39.23
CA SER A 117 -19.27 13.16 -38.44
C SER A 117 -19.05 11.77 -37.86
N TYR A 118 -18.43 10.84 -38.60
CA TYR A 118 -18.02 9.55 -38.09
C TYR A 118 -16.92 9.66 -37.02
N LEU A 119 -15.90 10.50 -37.20
CA LEU A 119 -14.86 10.75 -36.20
C LEU A 119 -15.44 11.28 -34.89
N LEU A 120 -16.37 12.24 -35.00
CA LEU A 120 -17.02 12.79 -33.80
C LEU A 120 -17.91 11.77 -33.08
N MET A 121 -18.60 10.91 -33.85
CA MET A 121 -19.40 9.81 -33.32
C MET A 121 -18.52 8.75 -32.61
N ALA A 122 -17.41 8.36 -33.22
CA ALA A 122 -16.45 7.45 -32.64
C ALA A 122 -15.85 8.01 -31.32
N LYS A 123 -15.52 9.30 -31.32
CA LYS A 123 -15.06 9.99 -30.10
C LYS A 123 -16.14 10.02 -29.00
N ALA A 124 -17.41 10.17 -29.36
CA ALA A 124 -18.51 10.10 -28.39
C ALA A 124 -18.65 8.69 -27.79
N HIS A 125 -18.51 7.62 -28.60
CA HIS A 125 -18.45 6.24 -28.08
C HIS A 125 -17.26 6.04 -27.15
N MET A 126 -16.07 6.56 -27.51
CA MET A 126 -14.88 6.49 -26.65
C MET A 126 -15.13 7.14 -25.27
N TYR A 127 -15.77 8.31 -25.22
CA TYR A 127 -16.12 8.97 -23.95
C TYR A 127 -17.22 8.24 -23.16
N LYS A 128 -18.00 7.39 -23.79
CA LYS A 128 -18.96 6.49 -23.12
C LYS A 128 -18.30 5.20 -22.61
N TYR A 129 -16.99 5.02 -22.76
CA TYR A 129 -16.27 3.78 -22.50
C TYR A 129 -16.68 2.60 -23.40
N ASP A 130 -17.38 2.89 -24.49
CA ASP A 130 -17.70 1.91 -25.54
C ASP A 130 -16.58 1.89 -26.58
N PHE A 131 -15.42 1.41 -26.15
CA PHE A 131 -14.21 1.39 -26.96
C PHE A 131 -14.33 0.47 -28.19
N THR A 132 -15.14 -0.57 -28.11
CA THR A 132 -15.33 -1.51 -29.23
C THR A 132 -16.01 -0.82 -30.38
N THR A 133 -17.18 -0.21 -30.15
CA THR A 133 -17.91 0.55 -31.18
C THR A 133 -17.12 1.76 -31.67
N ALA A 134 -16.35 2.41 -30.78
CA ALA A 134 -15.46 3.50 -31.18
C ALA A 134 -14.39 3.02 -32.18
N ILE A 135 -13.72 1.89 -31.88
CA ILE A 135 -12.70 1.28 -32.78
C ILE A 135 -13.31 0.91 -34.12
N GLU A 136 -14.46 0.21 -34.14
CA GLU A 136 -15.17 -0.16 -35.38
C GLU A 136 -15.50 1.06 -36.23
N THR A 137 -15.98 2.14 -35.60
CA THR A 137 -16.33 3.40 -36.29
C THR A 137 -15.08 4.11 -36.82
N TYR A 138 -13.99 4.15 -36.04
CA TYR A 138 -12.73 4.70 -36.54
C TYR A 138 -12.13 3.83 -37.65
N GLU A 139 -12.18 2.52 -37.55
CA GLU A 139 -11.71 1.59 -38.58
C GLU A 139 -12.49 1.80 -39.91
N PHE A 140 -13.81 1.98 -39.81
CA PHE A 140 -14.62 2.32 -40.96
C PHE A 140 -14.11 3.59 -41.68
N VAL A 141 -13.79 4.66 -40.94
CA VAL A 141 -13.19 5.86 -41.50
C VAL A 141 -11.83 5.58 -42.12
N ALA A 142 -10.96 4.89 -41.41
CA ALA A 142 -9.61 4.58 -41.89
C ALA A 142 -9.58 3.73 -43.17
N GLN A 143 -10.61 2.88 -43.36
CA GLN A 143 -10.73 2.02 -44.57
C GLN A 143 -11.38 2.73 -45.75
N ASN A 144 -12.41 3.56 -45.53
CA ASN A 144 -13.26 4.14 -46.59
C ASN A 144 -12.80 5.52 -47.07
N PHE A 145 -12.02 6.25 -46.22
CA PHE A 145 -11.54 7.61 -46.57
C PHE A 145 -9.99 7.61 -46.76
N LYS A 146 -9.50 6.63 -47.50
CA LYS A 146 -8.07 6.54 -47.82
C LYS A 146 -7.63 7.80 -48.61
N GLY A 147 -6.57 8.45 -48.13
CA GLY A 147 -6.02 9.67 -48.73
C GLY A 147 -6.64 10.98 -48.21
N ASP A 148 -7.67 10.91 -47.37
CA ASP A 148 -8.19 12.08 -46.66
C ASP A 148 -7.51 12.21 -45.26
N PRO A 149 -7.32 13.44 -44.76
CA PRO A 149 -6.71 13.65 -43.43
C PRO A 149 -7.43 12.90 -42.29
N SER A 150 -8.74 12.72 -42.38
CA SER A 150 -9.60 11.99 -41.45
C SER A 150 -9.14 10.54 -41.17
N ARG A 151 -8.43 9.92 -42.12
CA ARG A 151 -7.83 8.59 -41.93
C ARG A 151 -6.80 8.62 -40.80
N ILE A 152 -5.95 9.63 -40.75
CA ILE A 152 -4.94 9.77 -39.70
C ILE A 152 -5.59 10.01 -38.33
N ASP A 153 -6.63 10.86 -38.28
CA ASP A 153 -7.41 11.13 -37.07
C ASP A 153 -8.08 9.83 -36.55
N ALA A 154 -8.60 9.02 -37.49
CA ALA A 154 -9.18 7.73 -37.15
C ALA A 154 -8.13 6.76 -36.55
N LEU A 155 -6.96 6.65 -37.20
CA LEU A 155 -5.86 5.80 -36.69
C LEU A 155 -5.40 6.28 -35.30
N MET A 156 -5.28 7.58 -35.08
CA MET A 156 -4.96 8.17 -33.77
C MET A 156 -6.03 7.86 -32.72
N GLY A 157 -7.30 7.94 -33.06
CA GLY A 157 -8.40 7.55 -32.18
C GLY A 157 -8.39 6.08 -31.82
N MET A 158 -8.08 5.19 -32.78
CA MET A 158 -7.91 3.76 -32.52
C MET A 158 -6.75 3.50 -31.54
N ILE A 159 -5.61 4.19 -31.70
CA ILE A 159 -4.46 4.06 -30.78
C ILE A 159 -4.90 4.41 -29.37
N GLN A 160 -5.59 5.51 -29.16
CA GLN A 160 -6.08 5.92 -27.85
C GLN A 160 -7.06 4.89 -27.24
N CYS A 161 -8.01 4.37 -28.04
CA CYS A 161 -8.90 3.30 -27.59
C CYS A 161 -8.13 2.04 -27.18
N TYR A 162 -7.14 1.59 -27.96
CA TYR A 162 -6.33 0.42 -27.62
C TYR A 162 -5.46 0.66 -26.36
N MET A 163 -5.01 1.88 -26.13
CA MET A 163 -4.30 2.23 -24.89
C MET A 163 -5.23 2.12 -23.66
N HIS A 164 -6.46 2.62 -23.75
CA HIS A 164 -7.46 2.46 -22.68
C HIS A 164 -7.81 1.00 -22.42
N LEU A 165 -7.90 0.18 -23.47
CA LEU A 165 -8.10 -1.28 -23.36
C LEU A 165 -6.85 -2.06 -22.95
N LYS A 166 -5.72 -1.38 -22.73
CA LYS A 166 -4.42 -1.99 -22.41
C LYS A 166 -3.89 -2.95 -23.49
N GLN A 167 -4.39 -2.83 -24.73
CA GLN A 167 -3.97 -3.62 -25.89
C GLN A 167 -2.78 -2.94 -26.60
N TYR A 168 -1.68 -2.78 -25.88
CA TYR A 168 -0.51 -2.00 -26.31
C TYR A 168 0.15 -2.50 -27.59
N ASN A 169 0.09 -3.80 -27.90
CA ASN A 169 0.64 -4.34 -29.13
C ASN A 169 -0.13 -3.84 -30.37
N LYS A 170 -1.46 -3.74 -30.26
CA LYS A 170 -2.28 -3.18 -31.35
C LYS A 170 -2.02 -1.69 -31.53
N ALA A 171 -1.89 -0.94 -30.42
CA ALA A 171 -1.50 0.46 -30.46
C ALA A 171 -0.12 0.63 -31.14
N ALA A 172 0.87 -0.20 -30.80
CA ALA A 172 2.19 -0.16 -31.43
C ALA A 172 2.15 -0.43 -32.93
N ASN A 173 1.36 -1.41 -33.38
CA ASN A 173 1.19 -1.70 -34.80
C ASN A 173 0.63 -0.51 -35.59
N LEU A 174 -0.33 0.21 -35.01
CA LEU A 174 -0.88 1.42 -35.63
C LEU A 174 0.11 2.60 -35.61
N ILE A 175 0.90 2.75 -34.55
CA ILE A 175 2.00 3.73 -34.51
C ILE A 175 3.00 3.43 -35.61
N ASN A 176 3.43 2.16 -35.79
CA ASN A 176 4.33 1.77 -36.85
C ASN A 176 3.72 1.98 -38.23
N LEU A 177 2.41 1.74 -38.41
CA LEU A 177 1.70 2.01 -39.67
C LEU A 177 1.75 3.51 -40.03
N ILE A 178 1.47 4.39 -39.04
CA ILE A 178 1.55 5.84 -39.28
C ILE A 178 2.99 6.28 -39.59
N ASP A 179 3.96 5.77 -38.82
CA ASP A 179 5.37 6.14 -39.00
C ASP A 179 5.92 5.76 -40.41
N ASN A 180 5.51 4.60 -40.94
CA ASN A 180 6.10 4.04 -42.17
C ASN A 180 5.29 4.37 -43.43
N ASP A 181 3.96 4.35 -43.32
CA ASP A 181 3.09 4.32 -44.50
C ASP A 181 2.24 5.61 -44.68
N GLU A 182 2.12 6.45 -43.65
CA GLU A 182 1.27 7.61 -43.69
C GLU A 182 2.07 8.92 -43.67
N LYS A 183 1.73 9.84 -44.55
CA LYS A 183 2.33 11.17 -44.60
C LYS A 183 1.42 12.18 -43.92
N ILE A 184 1.72 12.57 -42.68
CA ILE A 184 1.00 13.65 -42.02
C ILE A 184 1.43 14.99 -42.62
N THR A 185 0.51 15.69 -43.25
CA THR A 185 0.79 17.01 -43.86
C THR A 185 0.33 18.17 -42.98
N ASP A 186 -0.72 17.97 -42.18
CA ASP A 186 -1.25 18.96 -41.25
C ASP A 186 -0.40 19.06 -39.98
N GLU A 187 0.00 20.27 -39.60
CA GLU A 187 0.87 20.50 -38.45
C GLU A 187 0.14 20.26 -37.10
N ASP A 188 -1.15 20.52 -37.03
CA ASP A 188 -1.92 20.30 -35.80
C ASP A 188 -2.15 18.78 -35.59
N GLN A 189 -2.37 18.01 -36.67
CA GLN A 189 -2.35 16.53 -36.63
C GLN A 189 -0.98 15.98 -36.20
N LYS A 190 0.13 16.54 -36.71
CA LYS A 190 1.48 16.13 -36.26
C LYS A 190 1.68 16.34 -34.77
N VAL A 191 1.25 17.49 -34.25
CA VAL A 191 1.32 17.79 -32.82
C VAL A 191 0.53 16.76 -31.98
N GLN A 192 -0.68 16.45 -32.43
CA GLN A 192 -1.52 15.45 -31.75
C GLN A 192 -0.90 14.06 -31.84
N TYR A 193 -0.39 13.64 -32.98
CA TYR A 193 0.29 12.34 -33.12
C TYR A 193 1.51 12.20 -32.24
N TYR A 194 2.37 13.23 -32.18
CA TYR A 194 3.53 13.22 -31.31
C TYR A 194 3.14 13.14 -29.82
N ALA A 195 2.07 13.79 -29.41
CA ALA A 195 1.54 13.71 -28.06
C ALA A 195 0.98 12.31 -27.74
N ILE A 196 0.25 11.68 -28.68
CA ILE A 196 -0.25 10.30 -28.55
C ILE A 196 0.91 9.30 -28.45
N LYS A 197 1.94 9.48 -29.29
CA LYS A 197 3.13 8.64 -29.26
C LYS A 197 3.90 8.79 -27.94
N ALA A 198 4.00 10.00 -27.40
CA ALA A 198 4.58 10.24 -26.09
C ALA A 198 3.77 9.58 -24.98
N ASP A 199 2.44 9.66 -25.02
CA ASP A 199 1.53 9.02 -24.06
C ASP A 199 1.66 7.48 -24.07
N TYR A 200 1.80 6.90 -25.27
CA TYR A 200 2.13 5.48 -25.44
C TYR A 200 3.45 5.10 -24.73
N PHE A 201 4.53 5.88 -24.95
CA PHE A 201 5.81 5.61 -24.31
C PHE A 201 5.78 5.82 -22.79
N ILE A 202 5.00 6.81 -22.29
CA ILE A 202 4.72 6.97 -20.86
C ILE A 202 4.10 5.70 -20.28
N THR A 203 3.07 5.18 -20.95
CA THR A 203 2.40 3.95 -20.52
C THR A 203 3.33 2.72 -20.50
N LYS A 204 4.32 2.68 -21.40
CA LYS A 204 5.37 1.66 -21.44
C LYS A 204 6.56 1.97 -20.54
N GLN A 205 6.52 3.04 -19.76
CA GLN A 205 7.60 3.51 -18.89
C GLN A 205 8.94 3.76 -19.61
N LYS A 206 8.89 4.04 -20.91
CA LYS A 206 10.02 4.46 -21.72
C LYS A 206 10.16 5.98 -21.68
N TRP A 207 10.78 6.46 -20.60
CA TRP A 207 10.75 7.88 -20.24
C TRP A 207 11.50 8.77 -21.24
N GLU A 208 12.64 8.33 -21.74
CA GLU A 208 13.47 9.07 -22.70
C GLU A 208 12.73 9.25 -24.05
N ASP A 209 12.14 8.18 -24.57
CA ASP A 209 11.33 8.23 -25.79
C ASP A 209 10.12 9.17 -25.60
N ALA A 210 9.46 9.10 -24.44
CA ALA A 210 8.34 9.96 -24.09
C ALA A 210 8.75 11.44 -24.06
N ILE A 211 9.90 11.77 -23.47
CA ILE A 211 10.46 13.13 -23.44
C ILE A 211 10.71 13.63 -24.85
N GLU A 212 11.31 12.83 -25.72
CA GLU A 212 11.60 13.21 -27.10
C GLU A 212 10.33 13.61 -27.86
N TRP A 213 9.32 12.73 -27.85
CA TRP A 213 8.10 12.95 -28.62
C TRP A 213 7.22 14.06 -28.02
N LEU A 214 7.10 14.12 -26.68
CA LEU A 214 6.32 15.16 -26.03
C LEU A 214 6.96 16.56 -26.23
N ASN A 215 8.28 16.63 -26.25
CA ASN A 215 8.97 17.91 -26.52
C ASN A 215 8.71 18.37 -27.96
N LYS A 216 8.73 17.45 -28.95
CA LYS A 216 8.37 17.77 -30.34
C LYS A 216 6.93 18.32 -30.44
N ALA A 217 6.01 17.71 -29.68
CA ALA A 217 4.62 18.17 -29.63
C ALA A 217 4.49 19.54 -28.94
N MET A 218 5.11 19.70 -27.77
CA MET A 218 5.03 20.89 -26.91
C MET A 218 5.52 22.14 -27.62
N VAL A 219 6.65 22.05 -28.38
CA VAL A 219 7.24 23.19 -29.08
C VAL A 219 6.27 23.78 -30.13
N LYS A 220 5.51 22.92 -30.80
CA LYS A 220 4.56 23.32 -31.87
C LYS A 220 3.14 23.58 -31.32
N GLN A 221 2.84 23.27 -30.08
CA GLN A 221 1.51 23.45 -29.50
C GLN A 221 1.12 24.93 -29.36
N LYS A 222 0.03 25.33 -30.00
CA LYS A 222 -0.49 26.71 -30.01
C LYS A 222 -1.28 27.03 -28.72
N ASN A 223 -2.01 26.05 -28.18
CA ASN A 223 -2.81 26.25 -26.97
C ASN A 223 -1.92 26.37 -25.74
N LYS A 224 -1.93 27.55 -25.14
CA LYS A 224 -1.08 27.89 -23.99
C LYS A 224 -1.30 26.98 -22.75
N LYS A 225 -2.55 26.63 -22.45
CA LYS A 225 -2.88 25.74 -21.31
C LYS A 225 -2.31 24.34 -21.53
N ILE A 226 -2.53 23.77 -22.72
CA ILE A 226 -2.01 22.43 -23.06
C ILE A 226 -0.49 22.44 -23.10
N ARG A 227 0.11 23.47 -23.69
CA ARG A 227 1.57 23.62 -23.76
C ARG A 227 2.21 23.70 -22.37
N SER A 228 1.61 24.43 -21.43
CA SER A 228 2.10 24.54 -20.05
C SER A 228 1.98 23.20 -19.33
N ARG A 229 0.88 22.45 -19.50
CA ARG A 229 0.73 21.11 -18.95
C ARG A 229 1.78 20.15 -19.50
N TRP A 230 2.03 20.14 -20.82
CA TRP A 230 3.04 19.29 -21.43
C TRP A 230 4.46 19.65 -20.97
N ALA A 231 4.76 20.93 -20.79
CA ALA A 231 6.03 21.34 -20.17
C ALA A 231 6.17 20.83 -18.73
N PHE A 232 5.08 20.85 -17.95
CA PHE A 232 5.07 20.28 -16.61
C PHE A 232 5.32 18.77 -16.64
N ILE A 233 4.67 18.03 -17.55
CA ILE A 233 4.92 16.58 -17.74
C ILE A 233 6.38 16.31 -18.14
N LEU A 234 6.95 17.09 -19.04
CA LEU A 234 8.35 16.99 -19.44
C LEU A 234 9.30 17.19 -18.25
N ALA A 235 8.99 18.14 -17.37
CA ALA A 235 9.73 18.33 -16.15
C ALA A 235 9.63 17.09 -15.22
N GLN A 236 8.43 16.54 -15.03
CA GLN A 236 8.21 15.32 -14.22
C GLN A 236 8.91 14.09 -14.82
N LEU A 237 8.90 13.92 -16.15
CA LEU A 237 9.64 12.86 -16.83
C LEU A 237 11.15 13.02 -16.66
N SER A 238 11.66 14.28 -16.77
CA SER A 238 13.06 14.58 -16.55
C SER A 238 13.51 14.29 -15.10
N GLN A 239 12.60 14.46 -14.11
CA GLN A 239 12.85 14.01 -12.73
C GLN A 239 13.02 12.50 -12.64
N LYS A 240 12.13 11.74 -13.30
CA LYS A 240 12.18 10.26 -13.29
C LYS A 240 13.45 9.70 -13.91
N THR A 241 14.01 10.41 -14.90
CA THR A 241 15.30 10.05 -15.53
C THR A 241 16.54 10.63 -14.82
N GLY A 242 16.33 11.36 -13.70
CA GLY A 242 17.43 12.01 -12.96
C GLY A 242 18.04 13.23 -13.66
N ASN A 243 17.48 13.69 -14.78
CA ASN A 243 17.96 14.87 -15.50
C ASN A 243 17.39 16.16 -14.90
N PHE A 244 17.94 16.58 -13.77
CA PHE A 244 17.47 17.75 -13.02
C PHE A 244 17.70 19.08 -13.76
N LYS A 245 18.65 19.13 -14.67
CA LYS A 245 18.88 20.29 -15.55
C LYS A 245 17.68 20.55 -16.46
N ASP A 246 17.22 19.54 -17.17
CA ASP A 246 16.05 19.67 -18.02
C ASP A 246 14.76 19.84 -17.20
N ALA A 247 14.62 19.15 -16.04
CA ALA A 247 13.49 19.37 -15.12
C ALA A 247 13.38 20.86 -14.72
N THR A 248 14.48 21.46 -14.26
CA THR A 248 14.55 22.90 -13.90
C THR A 248 14.18 23.79 -15.08
N LYS A 249 14.66 23.47 -16.28
CA LYS A 249 14.37 24.21 -17.52
C LYS A 249 12.86 24.16 -17.85
N TYR A 250 12.26 22.98 -17.84
CA TYR A 250 10.83 22.84 -18.19
C TYR A 250 9.92 23.47 -17.14
N TYR A 251 10.18 23.34 -15.83
CA TYR A 251 9.43 24.09 -14.81
C TYR A 251 9.56 25.61 -14.99
N SER A 252 10.74 26.10 -15.37
CA SER A 252 10.93 27.53 -15.66
C SER A 252 10.13 28.00 -16.87
N LEU A 253 9.93 27.14 -17.89
CA LEU A 253 9.04 27.43 -19.02
C LEU A 253 7.58 27.51 -18.57
N VAL A 254 7.12 26.59 -17.71
CA VAL A 254 5.75 26.64 -17.14
C VAL A 254 5.54 27.98 -16.43
N ILE A 255 6.46 28.37 -15.55
CA ILE A 255 6.38 29.64 -14.80
C ILE A 255 6.36 30.85 -15.76
N LYS A 256 7.22 30.83 -16.79
CA LYS A 256 7.28 31.90 -17.81
C LYS A 256 5.98 32.07 -18.55
N TRP A 257 5.26 30.99 -18.84
CA TRP A 257 4.00 31.04 -19.60
C TRP A 257 2.79 31.38 -18.75
N LYS A 258 2.93 31.45 -17.42
CA LYS A 258 1.88 31.84 -16.47
C LYS A 258 0.57 31.08 -16.75
N PRO A 259 0.49 29.78 -16.47
CA PRO A 259 -0.76 29.03 -16.50
C PRO A 259 -1.71 29.52 -15.39
N ASP A 260 -2.66 28.69 -14.99
CA ASP A 260 -3.43 28.93 -13.77
C ASP A 260 -2.50 29.01 -12.54
N TYR A 261 -3.01 29.61 -11.46
CA TYR A 261 -2.24 29.89 -10.25
C TYR A 261 -1.64 28.61 -9.63
N GLU A 262 -2.43 27.54 -9.58
CA GLU A 262 -2.01 26.30 -8.93
C GLU A 262 -0.85 25.62 -9.65
N MET A 263 -0.93 25.50 -10.99
CA MET A 263 0.14 24.92 -11.79
C MET A 263 1.42 25.77 -11.72
N GLU A 264 1.31 27.11 -11.75
CA GLU A 264 2.46 28.01 -11.58
C GLU A 264 3.09 27.84 -10.19
N PHE A 265 2.27 27.78 -9.16
CA PHE A 265 2.70 27.58 -7.78
C PHE A 265 3.45 26.26 -7.62
N GLN A 266 2.88 25.15 -8.08
CA GLN A 266 3.52 23.84 -8.02
C GLN A 266 4.81 23.77 -8.85
N ALA A 267 4.82 24.40 -10.03
CA ALA A 267 6.03 24.48 -10.84
C ALA A 267 7.19 25.22 -10.12
N LYS A 268 6.89 26.24 -9.32
CA LYS A 268 7.89 26.94 -8.48
C LYS A 268 8.42 26.05 -7.38
N LEU A 269 7.57 25.31 -6.69
CA LEU A 269 7.96 24.37 -5.66
C LEU A 269 8.84 23.24 -6.21
N PHE A 270 8.37 22.55 -7.26
CA PHE A 270 9.13 21.44 -7.85
C PHE A 270 10.42 21.90 -8.52
N ARG A 271 10.48 23.10 -9.09
CA ARG A 271 11.73 23.68 -9.58
C ARG A 271 12.77 23.82 -8.46
N ALA A 272 12.34 24.19 -7.25
CA ALA A 272 13.23 24.30 -6.10
C ALA A 272 13.66 22.92 -5.57
N ILE A 273 12.72 21.99 -5.45
CA ILE A 273 12.95 20.63 -4.97
C ILE A 273 13.95 19.88 -5.88
N TYR A 274 13.83 20.06 -7.19
CA TYR A 274 14.65 19.36 -8.20
C TYR A 274 15.67 20.29 -8.89
N PHE A 275 16.08 21.34 -8.18
CA PHE A 275 17.00 22.32 -8.72
C PHE A 275 18.36 21.71 -9.10
N ASP A 276 18.88 22.10 -10.26
CA ASP A 276 20.24 21.76 -10.68
C ASP A 276 21.23 22.78 -10.11
N VAL A 277 22.01 22.39 -9.11
CA VAL A 277 22.99 23.23 -8.42
C VAL A 277 24.05 23.78 -9.38
N ALA A 278 24.42 23.03 -10.41
CA ALA A 278 25.39 23.45 -11.40
C ALA A 278 24.95 24.70 -12.17
N SER A 279 23.65 25.04 -12.17
CA SER A 279 23.12 26.24 -12.83
C SER A 279 23.46 27.56 -12.11
N GLY A 280 23.90 27.54 -10.84
CA GLY A 280 24.32 28.72 -10.06
C GLY A 280 23.23 29.74 -9.70
N LYS A 281 21.95 29.40 -9.85
CA LYS A 281 20.81 30.33 -9.65
C LYS A 281 19.92 30.02 -8.42
N SER A 282 20.45 29.31 -7.45
CA SER A 282 19.73 28.93 -6.23
C SER A 282 19.21 30.13 -5.41
N GLY A 283 20.02 31.19 -5.31
CA GLY A 283 19.66 32.41 -4.58
C GLY A 283 18.42 33.13 -5.13
N GLU A 284 18.20 33.09 -6.44
CA GLU A 284 16.99 33.65 -7.08
C GLU A 284 15.74 32.84 -6.72
N ILE A 285 15.87 31.51 -6.72
CA ILE A 285 14.78 30.59 -6.37
C ILE A 285 14.43 30.72 -4.89
N LYS A 286 15.44 30.75 -4.02
CA LYS A 286 15.25 30.98 -2.57
C LYS A 286 14.50 32.29 -2.29
N LYS A 287 14.91 33.38 -2.95
CA LYS A 287 14.23 34.68 -2.83
C LYS A 287 12.78 34.63 -3.31
N GLU A 288 12.51 33.91 -4.40
CA GLU A 288 11.15 33.72 -4.90
C GLU A 288 10.28 32.95 -3.90
N LEU A 289 10.78 31.84 -3.36
CA LEU A 289 10.04 31.05 -2.34
C LEU A 289 9.79 31.85 -1.06
N LEU A 290 10.76 32.64 -0.58
CA LEU A 290 10.58 33.53 0.56
C LEU A 290 9.52 34.61 0.29
N LYS A 291 9.45 35.15 -0.93
CA LYS A 291 8.37 36.05 -1.36
C LYS A 291 7.01 35.36 -1.35
N MET A 292 6.94 34.11 -1.84
CA MET A 292 5.72 33.30 -1.78
C MET A 292 5.28 33.05 -0.34
N LEU A 293 6.21 32.80 0.58
CA LEU A 293 5.96 32.58 1.99
C LEU A 293 5.34 33.81 2.69
N ALA A 294 5.78 35.02 2.28
CA ALA A 294 5.28 36.30 2.78
C ALA A 294 3.89 36.65 2.24
N ASP A 295 3.49 36.10 1.10
CA ASP A 295 2.18 36.38 0.49
C ASP A 295 1.04 35.71 1.28
N LYS A 296 0.05 36.51 1.72
CA LYS A 296 -1.10 36.05 2.50
C LYS A 296 -1.93 34.98 1.76
N LYS A 297 -1.91 35.00 0.42
CA LYS A 297 -2.63 34.00 -0.42
C LYS A 297 -2.13 32.58 -0.19
N ASN A 298 -0.85 32.43 0.22
CA ASN A 298 -0.21 31.15 0.41
C ASN A 298 -0.25 30.64 1.85
N LYS A 299 -1.10 31.21 2.71
CA LYS A 299 -1.15 30.85 4.13
C LYS A 299 -1.39 29.35 4.35
N GLU A 300 -2.23 28.74 3.51
CA GLU A 300 -2.56 27.31 3.59
C GLU A 300 -1.49 26.39 2.98
N TYR A 301 -0.54 26.95 2.21
CA TYR A 301 0.51 26.22 1.50
C TYR A 301 1.90 26.47 2.08
N ARG A 302 2.01 27.08 3.25
CA ARG A 302 3.29 27.40 3.88
C ARG A 302 4.14 26.18 4.17
N ASP A 303 3.52 25.08 4.56
CA ASP A 303 4.18 23.79 4.75
C ASP A 303 4.92 23.30 3.49
N GLN A 304 4.26 23.38 2.33
CA GLN A 304 4.86 23.01 1.05
C GLN A 304 6.03 23.95 0.69
N ILE A 305 5.90 25.24 0.96
CA ILE A 305 6.96 26.22 0.67
C ILE A 305 8.16 25.97 1.59
N TYR A 306 7.94 25.73 2.89
CA TYR A 306 9.01 25.38 3.82
C TYR A 306 9.70 24.08 3.41
N PHE A 307 8.92 23.08 3.00
CA PHE A 307 9.48 21.81 2.52
C PHE A 307 10.38 22.03 1.29
N ALA A 308 9.92 22.82 0.32
CA ALA A 308 10.71 23.16 -0.88
C ALA A 308 11.99 23.94 -0.54
N LEU A 309 11.94 24.86 0.44
CA LEU A 309 13.12 25.56 0.95
C LEU A 309 14.10 24.60 1.62
N GLY A 310 13.61 23.62 2.37
CA GLY A 310 14.41 22.55 2.98
C GLY A 310 15.12 21.69 1.91
N GLU A 311 14.40 21.24 0.89
CA GLU A 311 14.99 20.47 -0.21
C GLU A 311 16.04 21.28 -0.99
N LEU A 312 15.79 22.58 -1.22
CA LEU A 312 16.75 23.46 -1.86
C LEU A 312 18.04 23.61 -1.03
N ALA A 313 17.91 23.80 0.30
CA ALA A 313 19.04 23.90 1.21
C ALA A 313 19.85 22.58 1.26
N LEU A 314 19.19 21.41 1.23
CA LEU A 314 19.89 20.13 1.12
C LEU A 314 20.74 20.03 -0.16
N ARG A 315 20.22 20.53 -1.28
CA ARG A 315 20.97 20.54 -2.54
C ARG A 315 22.15 21.50 -2.52
N GLU A 316 22.07 22.55 -1.71
CA GLU A 316 23.20 23.49 -1.42
C GLU A 316 24.19 22.92 -0.39
N ASN A 317 23.97 21.70 0.14
CA ASN A 317 24.69 21.07 1.25
C ASN A 317 24.60 21.86 2.57
N ASP A 318 23.57 22.68 2.75
CA ASP A 318 23.30 23.41 4.01
C ASP A 318 22.28 22.57 4.84
N GLU A 319 22.80 21.51 5.48
CA GLU A 319 21.98 20.57 6.27
C GLU A 319 21.26 21.26 7.44
N ALA A 320 21.92 22.19 8.13
CA ALA A 320 21.35 22.85 9.32
C ALA A 320 20.12 23.69 8.95
N THR A 321 20.23 24.52 7.92
CA THR A 321 19.13 25.33 7.41
C THR A 321 18.00 24.43 6.85
N ALA A 322 18.36 23.31 6.20
CA ALA A 322 17.38 22.36 5.68
C ALA A 322 16.54 21.75 6.80
N MET A 323 17.16 21.32 7.90
CA MET A 323 16.43 20.74 9.04
C MET A 323 15.51 21.76 9.73
N ASP A 324 15.93 23.01 9.86
CA ASP A 324 15.07 24.09 10.38
C ASP A 324 13.83 24.27 9.49
N TYR A 325 14.01 24.29 8.16
CA TYR A 325 12.87 24.38 7.26
C TYR A 325 11.97 23.16 7.29
N PHE A 326 12.49 21.93 7.38
CA PHE A 326 11.64 20.73 7.53
C PHE A 326 10.88 20.72 8.86
N ALA A 327 11.50 21.14 9.95
CA ALA A 327 10.82 21.29 11.23
C ALA A 327 9.65 22.31 11.13
N LYS A 328 9.86 23.44 10.47
CA LYS A 328 8.81 24.44 10.21
C LYS A 328 7.72 23.88 9.30
N ALA A 329 8.07 23.10 8.26
CA ALA A 329 7.09 22.47 7.37
C ALA A 329 6.17 21.51 8.15
N ALA A 330 6.76 20.69 9.02
CA ALA A 330 5.99 19.74 9.84
C ALA A 330 5.09 20.43 10.87
N ALA A 331 5.51 21.59 11.42
CA ALA A 331 4.80 22.31 12.47
C ALA A 331 3.61 23.14 11.97
N VAL A 332 3.73 23.77 10.79
CA VAL A 332 2.78 24.81 10.33
C VAL A 332 1.56 24.23 9.62
N GLY A 333 1.70 23.17 8.85
CA GLY A 333 0.67 22.67 7.93
C GLY A 333 -0.22 21.56 8.52
N ASN A 334 -1.37 21.35 7.87
CA ASN A 334 -2.26 20.20 8.11
C ASN A 334 -2.13 19.13 7.02
N ASN A 335 -1.28 19.34 6.01
CA ASN A 335 -1.07 18.38 4.93
C ASN A 335 -0.26 17.18 5.44
N LYS A 336 -0.94 16.04 5.62
CA LYS A 336 -0.32 14.80 6.12
C LYS A 336 0.88 14.38 5.28
N LYS A 337 0.81 14.57 3.95
CA LYS A 337 1.88 14.21 3.04
C LYS A 337 3.15 15.00 3.31
N ILE A 338 3.05 16.31 3.41
CA ILE A 338 4.21 17.15 3.71
C ILE A 338 4.78 16.85 5.09
N LYS A 339 3.88 16.58 6.08
CA LYS A 339 4.31 16.21 7.44
C LYS A 339 5.16 14.96 7.46
N TRP A 340 4.66 13.85 6.87
CA TRP A 340 5.43 12.62 6.92
C TRP A 340 6.74 12.73 6.14
N GLN A 341 6.75 13.45 5.00
CA GLN A 341 7.98 13.68 4.23
C GLN A 341 9.00 14.49 5.03
N ALA A 342 8.56 15.57 5.68
CA ALA A 342 9.42 16.40 6.52
C ALA A 342 9.98 15.61 7.71
N TYR A 343 9.13 14.86 8.41
CA TYR A 343 9.57 14.00 9.50
C TYR A 343 10.54 12.90 9.03
N LEU A 344 10.33 12.34 7.85
CA LEU A 344 11.26 11.36 7.28
C LEU A 344 12.65 11.98 7.01
N ARG A 345 12.69 13.24 6.50
CA ARG A 345 13.96 13.97 6.31
C ARG A 345 14.68 14.21 7.64
N LEU A 346 13.96 14.68 8.66
CA LEU A 346 14.48 14.86 10.00
C LEU A 346 14.97 13.54 10.60
N GLY A 347 14.16 12.49 10.52
CA GLY A 347 14.53 11.16 11.01
C GLY A 347 15.79 10.60 10.36
N LYS A 348 15.93 10.72 9.04
CA LYS A 348 17.15 10.31 8.31
C LYS A 348 18.38 11.12 8.74
N TYR A 349 18.23 12.41 8.94
CA TYR A 349 19.31 13.29 9.40
C TYR A 349 19.82 12.90 10.78
N TYR A 350 18.92 12.77 11.77
CA TYR A 350 19.30 12.38 13.13
C TYR A 350 19.84 10.96 13.21
N PHE A 351 19.35 10.07 12.36
CA PHE A 351 19.92 8.73 12.24
C PHE A 351 21.38 8.76 11.74
N ALA A 352 21.68 9.60 10.74
CA ALA A 352 23.03 9.77 10.21
C ALA A 352 23.99 10.43 11.23
N LYS A 353 23.46 11.23 12.17
CA LYS A 353 24.22 11.88 13.26
C LYS A 353 24.27 11.06 14.56
N PRO A 354 24.13 9.76 14.54
CA PRO A 354 23.80 8.76 15.58
C PRO A 354 22.96 9.26 16.78
N ASP A 355 22.11 10.25 16.55
CA ASP A 355 21.09 10.66 17.53
C ASP A 355 19.83 9.82 17.38
N TYR A 356 19.91 8.58 17.88
CA TYR A 356 18.86 7.60 17.70
C TYR A 356 17.56 7.93 18.43
N LYS A 357 17.63 8.69 19.52
CA LYS A 357 16.47 9.13 20.29
C LYS A 357 15.59 10.06 19.43
N ASN A 358 16.21 11.10 18.88
CA ASN A 358 15.51 12.02 17.97
C ASN A 358 15.12 11.32 16.65
N ALA A 359 15.99 10.47 16.10
CA ALA A 359 15.63 9.68 14.92
C ALA A 359 14.37 8.83 15.14
N ALA A 360 14.29 8.08 16.25
CA ALA A 360 13.10 7.26 16.57
C ALA A 360 11.84 8.09 16.69
N ALA A 361 11.91 9.26 17.33
CA ALA A 361 10.80 10.18 17.50
C ALA A 361 10.27 10.71 16.16
N TYR A 362 11.17 11.10 15.26
CA TYR A 362 10.78 11.61 13.94
C TYR A 362 10.27 10.51 13.01
N TYR A 363 10.85 9.31 13.05
CA TYR A 363 10.31 8.16 12.31
C TYR A 363 8.92 7.75 12.81
N ASP A 364 8.67 7.81 14.11
CA ASP A 364 7.33 7.56 14.68
C ASP A 364 6.32 8.61 14.22
N SER A 365 6.71 9.90 14.27
CA SER A 365 5.89 10.99 13.76
C SER A 365 5.63 10.88 12.25
N CYS A 366 6.61 10.37 11.48
CA CYS A 366 6.47 10.06 10.08
C CYS A 366 5.38 8.99 9.88
N LEU A 367 5.46 7.87 10.60
CA LEU A 367 4.54 6.74 10.48
C LEU A 367 3.10 7.14 10.85
N MET A 368 2.90 7.99 11.85
CA MET A 368 1.58 8.50 12.24
C MET A 368 0.89 9.33 11.15
N ASN A 369 1.63 9.89 10.21
CA ASN A 369 1.11 10.72 9.12
C ASN A 369 1.14 10.03 7.76
N LEU A 370 1.78 8.87 7.64
CA LEU A 370 1.89 8.08 6.42
C LEU A 370 0.64 7.21 6.24
N ASP A 371 0.15 7.10 5.01
CA ASP A 371 -0.96 6.21 4.69
C ASP A 371 -0.50 4.74 4.71
N ASN A 372 -1.31 3.87 5.30
CA ASN A 372 -1.01 2.44 5.42
C ASN A 372 -0.88 1.73 4.05
N ASN A 373 -1.48 2.28 3.00
CA ASN A 373 -1.38 1.76 1.63
C ASN A 373 -0.16 2.31 0.87
N HIS A 374 0.64 3.19 1.48
CA HIS A 374 1.82 3.74 0.83
C HIS A 374 2.87 2.65 0.60
N PRO A 375 3.53 2.57 -0.58
CA PRO A 375 4.52 1.54 -0.87
C PRO A 375 5.63 1.40 0.18
N ASP A 376 6.08 2.52 0.73
CA ASP A 376 7.18 2.56 1.70
C ASP A 376 6.71 2.35 3.15
N PHE A 377 5.40 2.12 3.39
CA PHE A 377 4.85 2.04 4.75
C PHE A 377 5.55 0.97 5.59
N TYR A 378 5.64 -0.24 5.08
CA TYR A 378 6.25 -1.37 5.80
C TYR A 378 7.74 -1.16 6.06
N GLU A 379 8.47 -0.59 5.10
CA GLU A 379 9.90 -0.28 5.30
C GLU A 379 10.10 0.74 6.43
N ILE A 380 9.28 1.81 6.44
CA ILE A 380 9.34 2.85 7.46
C ILE A 380 8.87 2.30 8.82
N GLU A 381 7.84 1.44 8.84
CA GLU A 381 7.35 0.79 10.05
C GLU A 381 8.41 -0.10 10.69
N ASP A 382 9.06 -0.96 9.90
CA ASP A 382 10.11 -1.86 10.38
C ASP A 382 11.32 -1.07 10.91
N ARG A 383 11.71 -0.01 10.20
CA ARG A 383 12.77 0.88 10.66
C ARG A 383 12.39 1.61 11.95
N THR A 384 11.14 2.03 12.08
CA THR A 384 10.63 2.67 13.31
C THR A 384 10.66 1.69 14.49
N LYS A 385 10.21 0.45 14.29
CA LYS A 385 10.27 -0.61 15.31
C LYS A 385 11.72 -0.90 15.74
N ALA A 386 12.61 -1.01 14.76
CA ALA A 386 14.04 -1.25 15.02
C ALA A 386 14.67 -0.09 15.83
N LEU A 387 14.37 1.16 15.46
CA LEU A 387 14.84 2.34 16.19
C LEU A 387 14.28 2.42 17.61
N LYS A 388 13.00 2.14 17.81
CA LYS A 388 12.40 2.10 19.16
C LYS A 388 13.09 1.05 20.03
N ASN A 389 13.37 -0.13 19.49
CA ASN A 389 14.10 -1.17 20.20
C ASN A 389 15.55 -0.74 20.50
N LEU A 390 16.24 -0.14 19.53
CA LEU A 390 17.58 0.40 19.73
C LEU A 390 17.62 1.40 20.88
N VAL A 391 16.72 2.40 20.86
CA VAL A 391 16.63 3.44 21.91
C VAL A 391 16.27 2.82 23.26
N LYS A 392 15.40 1.80 23.29
CA LYS A 392 15.05 1.08 24.52
C LYS A 392 16.32 0.49 25.18
N TYR A 393 17.14 -0.21 24.41
CA TYR A 393 18.34 -0.86 24.96
C TYR A 393 19.45 0.15 25.27
N ILE A 394 19.62 1.21 24.49
CA ILE A 394 20.52 2.32 24.83
C ILE A 394 20.11 2.94 26.17
N ASN A 395 18.82 3.22 26.35
CA ASN A 395 18.33 3.82 27.60
C ASN A 395 18.51 2.85 28.80
N ILE A 396 18.39 1.53 28.61
CA ILE A 396 18.68 0.55 29.66
C ILE A 396 20.15 0.63 30.08
N VAL A 397 21.08 0.62 29.12
CA VAL A 397 22.53 0.73 29.41
C VAL A 397 22.82 2.04 30.13
N GLU A 398 22.36 3.19 29.61
CA GLU A 398 22.61 4.51 30.20
C GLU A 398 22.05 4.61 31.62
N LYS A 399 20.80 4.11 31.83
CA LYS A 399 20.15 4.13 33.14
C LYS A 399 20.88 3.25 34.15
N GLU A 400 21.08 1.98 33.82
CA GLU A 400 21.67 1.01 34.75
C GLU A 400 23.16 1.35 35.06
N ASP A 401 23.95 1.77 34.03
CA ASP A 401 25.33 2.26 34.27
C ASP A 401 25.36 3.51 35.17
N SER A 402 24.37 4.41 35.01
CA SER A 402 24.26 5.59 35.87
C SER A 402 23.92 5.23 37.30
N LEU A 403 22.97 4.29 37.49
CA LEU A 403 22.56 3.80 38.82
C LEU A 403 23.71 3.07 39.51
N LEU A 404 24.43 2.20 38.81
CA LEU A 404 25.61 1.50 39.35
C LEU A 404 26.69 2.48 39.78
N ARG A 405 27.00 3.46 38.92
CA ARG A 405 28.02 4.48 39.24
C ARG A 405 27.67 5.28 40.50
N VAL A 406 26.38 5.65 40.67
CA VAL A 406 25.92 6.35 41.86
C VAL A 406 25.93 5.45 43.08
N ALA A 407 25.58 4.16 42.93
CA ALA A 407 25.59 3.16 44.01
C ALA A 407 27.03 2.85 44.53
N GLU A 408 28.03 2.94 43.68
CA GLU A 408 29.46 2.75 44.01
C GLU A 408 30.12 3.95 44.66
N MET A 409 29.47 5.13 44.65
CA MET A 409 30.01 6.32 45.28
C MET A 409 29.94 6.20 46.79
N PRO A 410 30.90 6.86 47.54
CA PRO A 410 30.79 7.02 49.01
C PRO A 410 29.44 7.65 49.39
N GLU A 411 28.92 7.25 50.55
CA GLU A 411 27.58 7.69 51.00
C GLU A 411 27.38 9.20 51.03
N GLU A 412 28.41 9.92 51.45
CA GLU A 412 28.39 11.40 51.49
C GLU A 412 28.19 12.01 50.10
N LYS A 413 28.94 11.53 49.08
CA LYS A 413 28.81 12.01 47.70
C LYS A 413 27.47 11.64 47.06
N ARG A 414 26.95 10.46 47.41
CA ARG A 414 25.64 9.99 46.98
C ARG A 414 24.52 10.84 47.51
N LYS A 415 24.57 11.20 48.83
CA LYS A 415 23.64 12.15 49.44
C LYS A 415 23.67 13.52 48.77
N GLU A 416 24.86 14.07 48.54
CA GLU A 416 25.02 15.36 47.83
C GLU A 416 24.34 15.35 46.42
N ILE A 417 24.48 14.28 45.69
CA ILE A 417 23.85 14.13 44.38
C ILE A 417 22.33 14.05 44.51
N ILE A 418 21.80 13.25 45.45
CA ILE A 418 20.37 13.10 45.71
C ILE A 418 19.78 14.45 46.17
N GLU A 419 20.45 15.16 47.07
CA GLU A 419 20.03 16.52 47.49
C GLU A 419 19.96 17.49 46.33
N LYS A 420 20.95 17.47 45.41
CA LYS A 420 20.91 18.27 44.19
C LYS A 420 19.75 17.90 43.28
N LEU A 421 19.44 16.61 43.10
CA LEU A 421 18.30 16.17 42.32
C LEU A 421 16.96 16.60 42.97
N ILE A 422 16.85 16.49 44.29
CA ILE A 422 15.68 16.97 45.06
C ILE A 422 15.54 18.49 44.89
N ALA A 423 16.64 19.24 45.03
CA ALA A 423 16.63 20.72 44.83
C ALA A 423 16.18 21.08 43.41
N GLN A 424 16.70 20.43 42.40
CA GLN A 424 16.28 20.63 41.00
C GLN A 424 14.80 20.26 40.77
N ALA A 425 14.31 19.16 41.40
CA ALA A 425 12.90 18.77 41.32
C ALA A 425 11.99 19.83 41.97
N LYS A 426 12.42 20.39 43.11
CA LYS A 426 11.68 21.48 43.79
C LYS A 426 11.69 22.77 42.98
N GLU A 427 12.84 23.20 42.48
CA GLU A 427 12.98 24.36 41.60
C GLU A 427 12.11 24.26 40.34
N LYS A 428 12.06 23.05 39.78
CA LYS A 428 11.23 22.76 38.62
C LYS A 428 9.75 22.84 38.94
N GLN A 429 9.31 22.36 40.10
CA GLN A 429 7.93 22.46 40.54
C GLN A 429 7.56 23.91 40.88
N GLU A 430 8.45 24.68 41.52
CA GLU A 430 8.23 26.10 41.81
C GLU A 430 8.16 26.95 40.51
N SER A 431 9.00 26.65 39.52
CA SER A 431 8.96 27.33 38.23
C SER A 431 7.67 27.00 37.47
N GLU A 432 7.17 25.77 37.54
CA GLU A 432 5.88 25.35 36.98
C GLU A 432 4.69 25.96 37.69
N GLN A 433 4.72 26.13 39.01
CA GLN A 433 3.70 26.82 39.79
C GLN A 433 3.71 28.34 39.55
N THR A 434 4.89 28.94 39.36
CA THR A 434 4.99 30.39 39.10
C THR A 434 4.49 30.72 37.70
N GLN A 435 4.77 29.86 36.68
CA GLN A 435 4.19 30.00 35.34
C GLN A 435 2.66 29.79 35.33
N GLY A 436 2.13 28.88 36.14
CA GLY A 436 0.67 28.66 36.30
C GLY A 436 -0.07 29.87 36.84
N ASN A 437 0.54 30.65 37.73
CA ASN A 437 -0.04 31.88 38.31
C ASN A 437 0.03 33.10 37.36
N PHE A 438 1.02 33.16 36.45
CA PHE A 438 1.09 34.23 35.45
C PHE A 438 0.07 34.08 34.31
N LEU A 439 -0.41 32.87 34.03
CA LEU A 439 -1.40 32.63 32.96
C LEU A 439 -2.86 32.93 33.32
N ASN A 440 -3.16 33.21 34.62
CA ASN A 440 -4.51 33.54 35.04
C ASN A 440 -4.85 35.02 34.91
N ASN A 441 -3.93 35.92 34.55
CA ASN A 441 -4.15 37.36 34.52
C ASN A 441 -4.00 38.08 33.19
N ASN A 442 -3.73 37.41 32.07
CA ASN A 442 -3.67 38.12 30.78
C ASN A 442 -4.21 37.29 29.63
N ASN A 443 -5.44 37.47 29.32
CA ASN A 443 -6.02 37.31 28.01
C ASN A 443 -5.54 38.46 27.09
N ALA A 444 -4.25 38.54 26.79
CA ALA A 444 -3.75 39.30 25.64
C ALA A 444 -2.27 38.94 25.35
N LEU A 445 -2.00 38.69 24.07
CA LEU A 445 -0.69 38.56 23.49
C LEU A 445 0.01 37.17 23.62
N ALA A 446 -0.49 36.25 22.83
CA ALA A 446 0.35 35.17 22.32
C ALA A 446 1.29 35.76 21.25
N SER A 447 2.54 35.96 21.60
CA SER A 447 3.63 36.02 20.60
C SER A 447 4.98 35.87 21.28
N ASN A 448 5.73 34.92 20.77
CA ASN A 448 7.18 34.79 20.80
C ASN A 448 7.89 34.15 21.99
N ASN A 449 8.56 33.09 21.59
CA ASN A 449 9.85 32.59 22.08
C ASN A 449 9.83 31.68 23.29
N THR A 450 10.13 30.42 23.08
CA THR A 450 11.47 29.90 22.90
C THR A 450 11.47 28.44 22.47
N SER A 451 12.16 28.20 21.39
CA SER A 451 12.65 26.94 20.94
C SER A 451 13.62 26.33 21.93
N THR A 452 13.21 25.35 22.69
CA THR A 452 14.06 24.23 23.01
C THR A 452 13.48 23.02 22.29
N GLY A 453 14.16 22.56 21.26
CA GLY A 453 13.70 21.52 20.33
C GLY A 453 13.68 20.13 20.93
N GLU A 454 13.10 19.99 22.10
CA GLU A 454 12.84 18.68 22.68
C GLU A 454 11.41 18.24 22.32
N TRP A 455 11.32 17.11 21.66
CA TRP A 455 10.05 16.48 21.30
C TRP A 455 9.23 16.16 22.56
N TYR A 456 7.89 16.34 22.47
CA TYR A 456 6.94 16.29 23.59
C TYR A 456 7.17 15.11 24.57
N PHE A 457 7.43 13.89 24.07
CA PHE A 457 7.64 12.71 24.93
C PHE A 457 9.02 12.64 25.59
N TYR A 458 9.97 13.44 25.16
CA TYR A 458 11.31 13.55 25.74
C TYR A 458 11.52 14.88 26.43
N ASN A 459 10.51 15.77 26.40
CA ASN A 459 10.48 17.01 27.15
C ASN A 459 9.70 16.81 28.45
N PRO A 460 10.38 16.62 29.61
CA PRO A 460 9.71 16.40 30.89
C PRO A 460 8.74 17.53 31.27
N THR A 461 9.03 18.76 30.79
CA THR A 461 8.20 19.94 31.03
C THR A 461 6.89 19.86 30.23
N ALA A 462 6.97 19.46 28.97
CA ALA A 462 5.79 19.28 28.13
C ALA A 462 4.93 18.07 28.56
N LEU A 463 5.58 16.98 29.02
CA LEU A 463 4.91 15.82 29.62
C LEU A 463 4.20 16.19 30.93
N GLY A 464 4.87 16.91 31.83
CA GLY A 464 4.31 17.37 33.10
C GLY A 464 3.11 18.30 32.90
N PHE A 465 3.22 19.25 31.95
CA PHE A 465 2.12 20.13 31.57
C PHE A 465 0.93 19.36 30.97
N GLY A 466 1.20 18.46 30.02
CA GLY A 466 0.15 17.63 29.42
C GLY A 466 -0.52 16.69 30.44
N PHE A 467 0.23 16.14 31.39
CA PHE A 467 -0.29 15.32 32.46
C PHE A 467 -1.14 16.14 33.45
N THR A 468 -0.71 17.34 33.78
CA THR A 468 -1.45 18.24 34.65
C THR A 468 -2.77 18.72 34.03
N GLU A 469 -2.74 19.06 32.73
CA GLU A 469 -3.94 19.42 31.98
C GLU A 469 -4.89 18.24 31.79
N PHE A 470 -4.34 17.04 31.57
CA PHE A 470 -5.11 15.81 31.53
C PHE A 470 -5.83 15.54 32.85
N ARG A 471 -5.10 15.63 33.99
CA ARG A 471 -5.69 15.48 35.34
C ARG A 471 -6.76 16.52 35.65
N LYS A 472 -6.55 17.78 35.31
CA LYS A 472 -7.51 18.85 35.50
C LYS A 472 -8.80 18.63 34.70
N ARG A 473 -8.68 18.07 33.49
CA ARG A 473 -9.81 17.87 32.58
C ARG A 473 -10.52 16.54 32.77
N TRP A 474 -9.78 15.49 33.14
CA TRP A 474 -10.25 14.12 33.13
C TRP A 474 -10.10 13.36 34.46
N GLY A 475 -9.48 13.98 35.49
CA GLY A 475 -9.21 13.39 36.79
C GLY A 475 -8.10 12.33 36.77
N ASP A 476 -7.98 11.61 37.91
CA ASP A 476 -7.01 10.48 38.05
C ASP A 476 -7.55 9.21 37.40
N ARG A 477 -7.53 9.18 36.09
CA ARG A 477 -7.94 7.99 35.34
C ARG A 477 -6.73 7.15 34.97
N PRO A 478 -6.71 5.85 35.32
CA PRO A 478 -5.65 4.96 34.89
C PRO A 478 -5.67 4.77 33.35
N PRO A 479 -4.53 4.44 32.73
CA PRO A 479 -4.48 4.10 31.31
C PRO A 479 -5.22 2.76 31.08
N GLU A 480 -6.44 2.87 30.56
CA GLU A 480 -7.31 1.74 30.23
C GLU A 480 -8.11 2.02 28.97
N ASP A 481 -8.59 0.97 28.32
CA ASP A 481 -9.41 1.09 27.12
C ASP A 481 -10.72 1.86 27.42
N ASN A 482 -11.12 2.71 26.46
CA ASN A 482 -12.32 3.55 26.57
C ASN A 482 -12.32 4.57 27.74
N TRP A 483 -11.14 5.02 28.19
CA TRP A 483 -11.00 6.00 29.29
C TRP A 483 -11.79 7.32 29.11
N ARG A 484 -12.16 7.67 27.87
CA ARG A 484 -12.94 8.87 27.52
C ARG A 484 -14.45 8.73 27.80
N ARG A 485 -14.96 7.52 28.05
CA ARG A 485 -16.39 7.32 28.30
C ARG A 485 -16.73 7.65 29.75
N SER A 486 -17.74 8.53 29.93
CA SER A 486 -18.20 8.95 31.27
C SER A 486 -18.93 7.84 32.04
N VAL A 487 -19.53 6.87 31.33
CA VAL A 487 -20.21 5.72 31.92
C VAL A 487 -19.59 4.45 31.39
N LYS A 488 -18.93 3.70 32.26
CA LYS A 488 -18.44 2.34 31.98
C LYS A 488 -19.35 1.34 32.70
N MET A 489 -19.95 0.40 31.99
CA MET A 489 -20.55 -0.76 32.62
C MET A 489 -19.43 -1.66 33.13
N SER A 490 -19.04 -1.49 34.37
CA SER A 490 -18.19 -2.44 35.08
C SER A 490 -19.05 -3.50 35.75
N SER A 491 -19.03 -4.70 35.22
CA SER A 491 -19.45 -5.88 35.95
C SER A 491 -18.29 -6.29 36.88
N SER A 492 -18.34 -5.90 38.09
CA SER A 492 -17.75 -6.68 39.20
C SER A 492 -18.30 -6.22 40.54
N PHE A 493 -19.03 -7.12 41.12
CA PHE A 493 -19.39 -7.23 42.51
C PHE A 493 -18.20 -6.99 43.42
N ASN A 494 -18.34 -6.08 44.42
CA ASN A 494 -17.98 -6.35 45.78
C ASN A 494 -18.65 -5.35 46.74
N LEU A 495 -19.24 -5.94 47.80
CA LEU A 495 -19.99 -5.30 48.85
C LEU A 495 -19.08 -4.71 49.95
N ALA A 496 -19.65 -3.71 50.60
CA ALA A 496 -19.51 -3.27 51.99
C ALA A 496 -18.24 -2.48 52.38
N ASN A 497 -18.28 -1.31 52.87
CA ASN A 497 -18.95 -0.85 54.08
C ASN A 497 -18.99 0.69 54.20
N ASP A 498 -20.10 1.14 54.78
CA ASP A 498 -20.35 2.50 55.27
C ASP A 498 -19.39 2.89 56.41
N GLN A 499 -18.98 4.11 56.50
CA GLN A 499 -19.32 5.07 57.55
C GLN A 499 -18.50 6.35 57.48
N ASP A 500 -19.22 7.43 57.19
CA ASP A 500 -19.46 8.62 57.99
C ASP A 500 -18.27 9.44 58.54
N SER A 501 -18.42 10.71 58.28
CA SER A 501 -18.16 11.89 59.11
C SER A 501 -16.96 12.81 58.84
N SER A 502 -17.33 13.94 58.30
CA SER A 502 -17.01 15.29 58.76
C SER A 502 -15.58 15.79 58.96
N LYS A 503 -15.31 16.89 58.20
CA LYS A 503 -14.52 18.06 58.60
C LYS A 503 -13.19 17.92 59.30
N GLN A 504 -12.13 18.31 58.57
CA GLN A 504 -11.27 19.43 59.08
C GLN A 504 -10.24 19.83 57.99
N GLU A 505 -10.21 21.13 57.67
CA GLU A 505 -9.09 21.78 57.05
C GLU A 505 -7.85 21.64 57.94
N THR A 506 -6.86 20.97 57.48
CA THR A 506 -5.48 21.16 57.92
C THR A 506 -4.55 21.07 56.71
N THR A 507 -3.78 22.12 56.54
CA THR A 507 -2.63 22.24 55.64
C THR A 507 -1.78 20.96 55.71
N LYS A 508 -1.85 20.16 54.64
CA LYS A 508 -0.96 19.01 54.47
C LYS A 508 0.38 19.48 53.92
N PRO A 509 1.50 19.02 54.52
CA PRO A 509 2.81 19.25 53.94
C PRO A 509 2.89 18.59 52.54
N ASP A 510 3.66 19.21 51.66
CA ASP A 510 3.90 18.84 50.26
C ASP A 510 4.50 17.44 50.17
N ASN A 511 3.67 16.40 50.18
CA ASN A 511 4.11 15.00 50.07
C ASN A 511 4.28 14.56 48.58
N ASN A 512 5.11 15.29 47.80
CA ASN A 512 5.55 14.77 46.53
C ASN A 512 6.67 13.75 46.78
N PRO A 513 6.49 12.48 46.44
CA PRO A 513 7.50 11.44 46.68
C PRO A 513 8.88 11.79 46.12
N MET A 514 8.93 12.61 45.03
CA MET A 514 10.17 13.08 44.42
C MET A 514 11.03 13.99 45.32
N PHE A 515 10.52 14.45 46.45
CA PHE A 515 11.27 15.28 47.40
C PHE A 515 11.84 14.52 48.57
N SER A 516 11.65 13.19 48.59
CA SER A 516 12.23 12.35 49.60
C SER A 516 13.49 11.64 49.11
N GLU A 517 14.50 11.53 49.96
CA GLU A 517 15.72 10.79 49.70
C GLU A 517 15.41 9.29 49.45
N GLU A 518 14.44 8.72 50.15
CA GLU A 518 14.00 7.35 50.02
C GLU A 518 13.50 7.01 48.60
N TYR A 519 12.88 7.95 47.91
CA TYR A 519 12.43 7.79 46.52
C TYR A 519 13.59 7.47 45.56
N TYR A 520 14.72 8.19 45.72
CA TYR A 520 15.91 8.01 44.85
C TYR A 520 16.74 6.79 45.29
N LEU A 521 16.77 6.49 46.58
CA LEU A 521 17.47 5.33 47.12
C LEU A 521 16.82 4.00 46.73
N LYS A 522 15.49 3.98 46.54
CA LYS A 522 14.74 2.77 46.23
C LYS A 522 15.19 2.11 44.90
N ASP A 523 15.56 2.90 43.93
CA ASP A 523 15.97 2.42 42.59
C ASP A 523 17.47 2.16 42.50
N LEU A 524 18.27 2.52 43.53
CA LEU A 524 19.71 2.32 43.51
C LEU A 524 20.09 0.85 43.87
N PRO A 525 20.95 0.19 43.08
CA PRO A 525 21.40 -1.16 43.34
C PRO A 525 22.47 -1.18 44.47
N LEU A 526 22.02 -1.10 45.72
CA LEU A 526 22.93 -1.00 46.85
C LEU A 526 23.42 -2.38 47.31
N THR A 527 22.64 -3.45 47.17
CA THR A 527 23.03 -4.80 47.50
C THR A 527 23.76 -5.49 46.37
N GLN A 528 24.56 -6.53 46.70
CA GLN A 528 25.28 -7.30 45.69
C GLN A 528 24.34 -7.96 44.67
N GLU A 529 23.17 -8.46 45.12
CA GLU A 529 22.15 -9.05 44.24
C GLU A 529 21.58 -8.03 43.27
N GLN A 530 21.28 -6.81 43.75
CA GLN A 530 20.77 -5.73 42.91
C GLN A 530 21.79 -5.27 41.87
N LYS A 531 23.08 -5.19 42.25
CA LYS A 531 24.19 -4.89 41.32
C LYS A 531 24.29 -5.98 40.25
N MET A 532 24.25 -7.25 40.63
CA MET A 532 24.24 -8.37 39.67
C MET A 532 23.04 -8.30 38.72
N ALA A 533 21.85 -7.97 39.21
CA ALA A 533 20.66 -7.79 38.39
C ALA A 533 20.80 -6.61 37.41
N SER A 534 21.42 -5.49 37.83
CA SER A 534 21.71 -4.36 36.93
C SER A 534 22.76 -4.73 35.85
N HIS A 535 23.82 -5.45 36.22
CA HIS A 535 24.81 -5.97 35.29
C HIS A 535 24.20 -6.94 34.28
N ALA A 536 23.29 -7.83 34.71
CA ALA A 536 22.59 -8.74 33.81
C ALA A 536 21.72 -7.99 32.78
N LYS A 537 21.04 -6.90 33.18
CA LYS A 537 20.30 -6.03 32.24
C LYS A 537 21.21 -5.33 31.23
N ILE A 538 22.37 -4.84 31.69
CA ILE A 538 23.37 -4.20 30.81
C ILE A 538 23.93 -5.20 29.81
N LEU A 539 24.27 -6.42 30.27
CA LEU A 539 24.75 -7.51 29.44
C LEU A 539 23.73 -7.84 28.32
N ASP A 540 22.48 -8.09 28.69
CA ASP A 540 21.42 -8.36 27.72
C ASP A 540 21.24 -7.19 26.77
N ALA A 541 21.24 -5.95 27.27
CA ALA A 541 21.10 -4.76 26.43
C ALA A 541 22.21 -4.64 25.40
N TYR A 542 23.50 -4.82 25.78
CA TYR A 542 24.60 -4.83 24.81
C TYR A 542 24.49 -5.96 23.79
N TYR A 543 24.05 -7.13 24.22
CA TYR A 543 23.83 -8.27 23.32
C TYR A 543 22.77 -7.97 22.27
N GLN A 544 21.63 -7.42 22.68
CA GLN A 544 20.57 -6.98 21.77
C GLN A 544 21.01 -5.84 20.85
N LEU A 545 21.75 -4.85 21.39
CA LEU A 545 22.30 -3.76 20.60
C LEU A 545 23.22 -4.28 19.49
N GLY A 546 24.08 -5.28 19.78
CA GLY A 546 24.95 -5.90 18.80
C GLY A 546 24.17 -6.48 17.62
N PHE A 547 23.06 -7.18 17.89
CA PHE A 547 22.20 -7.72 16.82
C PHE A 547 21.43 -6.63 16.08
N ILE A 548 20.84 -5.66 16.78
CA ILE A 548 20.06 -4.59 16.15
C ILE A 548 20.93 -3.80 15.17
N TYR A 549 22.17 -3.43 15.57
CA TYR A 549 23.09 -2.75 14.69
C TYR A 549 23.44 -3.58 13.44
N LYS A 550 23.69 -4.88 13.63
CA LYS A 550 24.04 -5.77 12.53
C LYS A 550 22.89 -6.07 11.58
N GLU A 551 21.76 -6.51 12.11
CA GLU A 551 20.67 -7.07 11.31
C GLU A 551 19.69 -5.99 10.78
N ASN A 552 19.37 -4.98 11.61
CA ASN A 552 18.41 -3.94 11.21
C ASN A 552 19.05 -2.74 10.53
N PHE A 553 20.31 -2.40 10.88
CA PHE A 553 20.97 -1.21 10.36
C PHE A 553 22.20 -1.50 9.49
N ASN A 554 22.64 -2.75 9.43
CA ASN A 554 23.85 -3.18 8.72
C ASN A 554 25.11 -2.39 9.14
N ASP A 555 25.13 -1.88 10.39
CA ASP A 555 26.24 -1.16 10.99
C ASP A 555 27.13 -2.16 11.76
N LEU A 556 28.03 -2.80 11.01
CA LEU A 556 28.93 -3.80 11.57
C LEU A 556 29.90 -3.23 12.61
N GLN A 557 30.30 -1.95 12.48
CA GLN A 557 31.24 -1.34 13.42
C GLN A 557 30.59 -1.15 14.78
N LYS A 558 29.38 -0.58 14.85
CA LYS A 558 28.65 -0.44 16.12
C LYS A 558 28.21 -1.77 16.73
N SER A 559 27.93 -2.75 15.88
CA SER A 559 27.69 -4.13 16.35
C SER A 559 28.93 -4.70 17.03
N ILE A 560 30.12 -4.50 16.44
CA ILE A 560 31.40 -4.90 17.04
C ILE A 560 31.61 -4.17 18.36
N ASP A 561 31.47 -2.86 18.39
CA ASP A 561 31.65 -2.05 19.59
C ASP A 561 30.75 -2.52 20.75
N ALA A 562 29.48 -2.87 20.44
CA ALA A 562 28.55 -3.38 21.44
C ALA A 562 28.98 -4.77 21.98
N PHE A 563 29.40 -5.68 21.10
CA PHE A 563 29.88 -7.01 21.51
C PHE A 563 31.24 -6.97 22.22
N GLU A 564 32.16 -6.06 21.81
CA GLU A 564 33.43 -5.87 22.51
C GLU A 564 33.23 -5.35 23.95
N LYS A 565 32.19 -4.53 24.21
CA LYS A 565 31.78 -4.13 25.56
C LYS A 565 31.38 -5.33 26.45
N ILE A 566 30.79 -6.36 25.86
CA ILE A 566 30.49 -7.59 26.59
C ILE A 566 31.77 -8.34 26.93
N VAL A 567 32.69 -8.44 25.98
CA VAL A 567 34.00 -9.11 26.21
C VAL A 567 34.82 -8.36 27.27
N GLU A 568 34.78 -7.02 27.25
CA GLU A 568 35.51 -6.21 28.22
C GLU A 568 34.98 -6.31 29.64
N LYS A 569 33.63 -6.33 29.80
CA LYS A 569 33.00 -6.24 31.15
C LYS A 569 32.45 -7.58 31.69
N TYR A 570 32.19 -8.56 30.80
CA TYR A 570 31.41 -9.77 31.13
C TYR A 570 31.98 -11.05 30.50
N ASP A 571 33.29 -11.21 30.49
CA ASP A 571 34.02 -12.31 29.84
C ASP A 571 33.74 -13.73 30.40
N THR A 572 33.08 -13.81 31.54
CA THR A 572 32.64 -15.06 32.20
C THR A 572 31.15 -15.37 32.04
N SER A 573 30.44 -14.53 31.26
CA SER A 573 29.00 -14.71 31.07
C SER A 573 28.67 -15.89 30.15
N GLU A 574 27.47 -16.47 30.29
CA GLU A 574 26.96 -17.51 29.40
C GLU A 574 26.87 -17.05 27.92
N LEU A 575 26.75 -15.74 27.68
CA LEU A 575 26.65 -15.14 26.33
C LEU A 575 28.00 -14.96 25.66
N ILE A 576 29.13 -15.26 26.32
CA ILE A 576 30.46 -14.95 25.78
C ILE A 576 30.78 -15.77 24.52
N ILE A 577 30.39 -17.04 24.48
CA ILE A 577 30.62 -17.90 23.31
C ILE A 577 29.84 -17.45 22.08
N PRO A 578 28.51 -17.21 22.14
CA PRO A 578 27.79 -16.54 21.08
C PRO A 578 28.42 -15.21 20.65
N VAL A 579 28.89 -14.39 21.61
CA VAL A 579 29.51 -13.08 21.31
C VAL A 579 30.81 -13.25 20.52
N TYR A 580 31.69 -14.19 20.90
CA TYR A 580 32.91 -14.48 20.14
C TYR A 580 32.60 -14.88 18.70
N TYR A 581 31.56 -15.70 18.50
CA TYR A 581 31.13 -16.08 17.16
C TYR A 581 30.63 -14.87 16.35
N GLN A 582 29.83 -13.97 16.95
CA GLN A 582 29.38 -12.76 16.27
C GLN A 582 30.53 -11.83 15.93
N LEU A 583 31.48 -11.63 16.83
CA LEU A 583 32.69 -10.84 16.59
C LEU A 583 33.54 -11.43 15.46
N PHE A 584 33.76 -12.76 15.48
CA PHE A 584 34.45 -13.46 14.40
C PHE A 584 33.78 -13.17 13.03
N ARG A 585 32.46 -13.35 12.93
CA ARG A 585 31.68 -13.12 11.72
C ARG A 585 31.72 -11.66 11.27
N ASN A 586 31.57 -10.71 12.20
CA ASN A 586 31.58 -9.30 11.91
C ASN A 586 32.95 -8.84 11.42
N TYR A 587 34.04 -9.28 12.10
CA TYR A 587 35.41 -8.95 11.69
C TYR A 587 35.78 -9.57 10.34
N GLN A 588 35.28 -10.77 10.00
CA GLN A 588 35.42 -11.34 8.65
C GLN A 588 34.76 -10.46 7.60
N LYS A 589 33.53 -10.00 7.88
CA LYS A 589 32.79 -9.15 6.92
C LYS A 589 33.48 -7.80 6.65
N ILE A 590 34.10 -7.21 7.67
CA ILE A 590 34.88 -5.95 7.49
C ILE A 590 36.35 -6.22 7.08
N GLN A 591 36.69 -7.46 6.74
CA GLN A 591 38.02 -7.91 6.26
C GLN A 591 39.19 -7.68 7.28
N ASN A 592 38.87 -7.59 8.56
CA ASN A 592 39.86 -7.57 9.63
C ASN A 592 40.19 -9.01 10.10
N PHE A 593 40.94 -9.73 9.28
CA PHE A 593 41.23 -11.15 9.49
C PHE A 593 42.02 -11.42 10.77
N SER A 594 42.88 -10.51 11.20
CA SER A 594 43.67 -10.66 12.44
C SER A 594 42.74 -10.76 13.69
N LYS A 595 41.82 -9.82 13.83
CA LYS A 595 40.83 -9.86 14.92
C LYS A 595 39.81 -11.00 14.76
N ALA A 596 39.43 -11.33 13.54
CA ALA A 596 38.58 -12.50 13.28
C ALA A 596 39.24 -13.78 13.77
N GLU A 597 40.49 -14.02 13.44
CA GLU A 597 41.22 -15.22 13.89
C GLU A 597 41.44 -15.23 15.41
N HIS A 598 41.64 -14.08 16.05
CA HIS A 598 41.72 -13.94 17.48
C HIS A 598 40.43 -14.45 18.18
N TYR A 599 39.25 -13.96 17.76
CA TYR A 599 37.98 -14.38 18.37
C TYR A 599 37.59 -15.82 18.02
N LYS A 600 37.99 -16.32 16.86
CA LYS A 600 37.87 -17.72 16.51
C LYS A 600 38.65 -18.61 17.46
N ASN A 601 39.92 -18.27 17.72
CA ASN A 601 40.79 -19.05 18.61
C ASN A 601 40.28 -19.03 20.07
N LEU A 602 39.82 -17.87 20.56
CA LEU A 602 39.18 -17.78 21.89
C LEU A 602 37.93 -18.66 22.01
N LEU A 603 37.10 -18.71 20.95
CA LEU A 603 35.92 -19.57 20.95
C LEU A 603 36.29 -21.05 20.97
N LEU A 604 37.23 -21.48 20.11
CA LEU A 604 37.68 -22.85 20.02
C LEU A 604 38.39 -23.30 21.27
N GLU A 605 39.12 -22.41 21.98
CA GLU A 605 39.77 -22.68 23.24
C GLU A 605 38.75 -22.85 24.39
N LYS A 606 37.80 -21.90 24.52
CA LYS A 606 36.84 -21.90 25.64
C LYS A 606 35.71 -22.91 25.46
N ALA A 607 35.29 -23.19 24.22
CA ALA A 607 34.13 -24.05 23.93
C ALA A 607 34.32 -24.91 22.67
N PRO A 608 35.29 -25.84 22.64
CA PRO A 608 35.64 -26.63 21.46
C PRO A 608 34.52 -27.54 20.94
N TYR A 609 33.59 -27.91 21.79
CA TYR A 609 32.46 -28.80 21.45
C TYR A 609 31.13 -28.05 21.21
N SER A 610 31.13 -26.73 21.28
CA SER A 610 29.92 -25.93 21.04
C SER A 610 29.47 -25.98 19.59
N ASP A 611 28.19 -25.74 19.35
CA ASP A 611 27.65 -25.62 17.98
C ASP A 611 28.33 -24.52 17.19
N TYR A 612 28.77 -23.45 17.84
CA TYR A 612 29.51 -22.36 17.24
C TYR A 612 30.91 -22.81 16.76
N ALA A 613 31.59 -23.69 17.50
CA ALA A 613 32.87 -24.27 17.10
C ALA A 613 32.67 -25.20 15.88
N ARG A 614 31.58 -25.98 15.87
CA ARG A 614 31.21 -26.82 14.71
C ARG A 614 30.94 -25.97 13.46
N LEU A 615 30.19 -24.86 13.58
CA LEU A 615 29.91 -23.92 12.49
C LEU A 615 31.15 -23.24 11.93
N ILE A 616 32.17 -23.04 12.75
CA ILE A 616 33.47 -22.50 12.30
C ILE A 616 34.27 -23.52 11.52
N ASN A 617 34.28 -24.77 12.00
CA ASN A 617 35.04 -25.87 11.41
C ASN A 617 34.39 -26.47 10.18
N ASP A 618 33.04 -26.49 10.15
CA ASP A 618 32.21 -26.92 9.01
C ASP A 618 31.19 -25.83 8.68
N PRO A 619 31.45 -24.92 7.72
CA PRO A 619 30.53 -23.89 7.30
C PRO A 619 29.18 -24.41 6.76
N ASP A 620 29.15 -25.66 6.31
CA ASP A 620 27.94 -26.31 5.77
C ASP A 620 27.17 -27.12 6.84
N TYR A 621 27.64 -27.13 8.10
CA TYR A 621 27.02 -27.86 9.21
C TYR A 621 25.50 -27.63 9.33
N LEU A 622 25.05 -26.37 9.28
CA LEU A 622 23.60 -26.06 9.32
C LEU A 622 22.87 -26.52 8.06
N LYS A 623 23.51 -26.41 6.89
CA LYS A 623 22.92 -26.91 5.63
C LYS A 623 22.76 -28.42 5.67
N ASN A 624 23.74 -29.12 6.21
CA ASN A 624 23.71 -30.58 6.38
C ASN A 624 22.61 -30.99 7.37
N GLN A 625 22.45 -30.27 8.48
CA GLN A 625 21.33 -30.47 9.40
C GLN A 625 19.97 -30.20 8.76
N ASP A 626 19.83 -29.12 7.97
CA ASP A 626 18.60 -28.81 7.26
C ASP A 626 18.29 -29.82 6.14
N ILE A 627 19.33 -30.36 5.49
CA ILE A 627 19.18 -31.43 4.51
C ILE A 627 18.70 -32.72 5.19
N ASP A 628 19.26 -33.09 6.34
CA ASP A 628 18.83 -34.24 7.10
C ASP A 628 17.42 -34.08 7.66
N LYS A 629 17.05 -32.90 8.18
CA LYS A 629 15.67 -32.61 8.57
C LYS A 629 14.70 -32.75 7.41
N LYS A 630 14.99 -32.11 6.28
CA LYS A 630 14.18 -32.23 5.05
C LYS A 630 14.09 -33.68 4.55
N ARG A 631 15.15 -34.45 4.69
CA ARG A 631 15.16 -35.86 4.31
C ARG A 631 14.18 -36.65 5.18
N VAL A 632 14.16 -36.41 6.49
CA VAL A 632 13.22 -37.05 7.42
C VAL A 632 11.79 -36.59 7.15
N GLU A 633 11.56 -35.29 6.92
CA GLU A 633 10.25 -34.73 6.58
C GLU A 633 9.70 -35.29 5.26
N ASN A 634 10.55 -35.41 4.24
CA ASN A 634 10.18 -36.03 2.96
C ASN A 634 9.84 -37.51 3.13
N TYR A 635 10.58 -38.21 3.99
CA TYR A 635 10.30 -39.62 4.29
C TYR A 635 8.97 -39.80 5.00
N TYR A 636 8.65 -38.90 5.97
CA TYR A 636 7.35 -38.84 6.64
C TYR A 636 6.23 -38.52 5.64
N SER A 637 6.41 -37.53 4.79
CA SER A 637 5.43 -37.14 3.77
C SER A 637 5.09 -38.31 2.85
N ALA A 638 6.09 -39.10 2.46
CA ALA A 638 5.87 -40.31 1.67
C ALA A 638 5.08 -41.37 2.45
N ALA A 639 5.41 -41.62 3.72
CA ALA A 639 4.65 -42.55 4.58
C ALA A 639 3.20 -42.07 4.75
N PHE A 640 2.98 -40.78 4.98
CA PHE A 640 1.64 -40.18 5.13
C PHE A 640 0.82 -40.24 3.84
N ASN A 641 1.45 -40.09 2.66
CA ASN A 641 0.77 -40.23 1.38
C ASN A 641 0.26 -41.67 1.17
N TYR A 642 1.01 -42.69 1.57
CA TYR A 642 0.52 -44.08 1.56
C TYR A 642 -0.69 -44.29 2.49
N TYR A 643 -0.64 -43.67 3.68
CA TYR A 643 -1.82 -43.66 4.57
C TYR A 643 -3.04 -43.03 3.92
N LYS A 644 -2.87 -41.86 3.29
CA LYS A 644 -3.96 -41.16 2.57
C LYS A 644 -4.54 -41.99 1.40
N SER A 645 -3.70 -42.69 0.67
CA SER A 645 -4.13 -43.57 -0.45
C SER A 645 -4.76 -44.89 0.00
N GLY A 646 -4.85 -45.15 1.31
CA GLY A 646 -5.42 -46.37 1.85
C GLY A 646 -4.44 -47.56 1.93
N ASP A 647 -3.18 -47.37 1.53
CA ASP A 647 -2.13 -48.40 1.64
C ASP A 647 -1.50 -48.34 3.04
N TYR A 648 -2.28 -48.81 4.02
CA TYR A 648 -1.89 -48.75 5.43
C TYR A 648 -0.69 -49.65 5.74
N GLN A 649 -0.52 -50.74 4.99
CA GLN A 649 0.58 -51.70 5.20
C GLN A 649 1.93 -51.09 4.81
N THR A 650 1.99 -50.44 3.64
CA THR A 650 3.23 -49.79 3.17
C THR A 650 3.54 -48.56 4.04
N SER A 651 2.51 -47.81 4.42
CA SER A 651 2.66 -46.68 5.38
C SER A 651 3.25 -47.16 6.72
N LEU A 652 2.69 -48.23 7.29
CA LEU A 652 3.18 -48.83 8.55
C LEU A 652 4.65 -49.28 8.44
N THR A 653 4.99 -49.98 7.36
CA THR A 653 6.37 -50.44 7.12
C THR A 653 7.34 -49.26 7.12
N ARG A 654 6.96 -48.16 6.47
CA ARG A 654 7.77 -46.92 6.48
C ARG A 654 7.87 -46.27 7.85
N CYS A 655 6.76 -46.24 8.61
CA CYS A 655 6.81 -45.73 9.99
C CYS A 655 7.76 -46.58 10.88
N LEU A 656 7.75 -47.88 10.74
CA LEU A 656 8.64 -48.79 11.51
C LEU A 656 10.12 -48.59 11.07
N ALA A 657 10.38 -48.54 9.77
CA ALA A 657 11.70 -48.29 9.26
C ALA A 657 12.27 -46.92 9.63
N SER A 658 11.41 -45.93 9.90
CA SER A 658 11.86 -44.57 10.29
C SER A 658 12.55 -44.59 11.67
N PHE A 659 12.14 -45.45 12.60
CA PHE A 659 12.74 -45.59 13.93
C PHE A 659 14.17 -46.18 13.85
N GLU A 660 14.45 -46.99 12.84
CA GLU A 660 15.79 -47.56 12.61
C GLU A 660 16.68 -46.62 11.76
N ASN A 661 16.11 -46.02 10.71
CA ASN A 661 16.84 -45.17 9.76
C ASN A 661 17.13 -43.75 10.28
N PHE A 662 16.32 -43.26 11.19
CA PHE A 662 16.39 -41.87 11.69
C PHE A 662 16.16 -41.85 13.23
N PRO A 663 17.01 -42.50 14.02
CA PRO A 663 16.88 -42.51 15.46
C PRO A 663 16.96 -41.07 15.97
N ASP A 664 16.14 -40.72 16.98
CA ASP A 664 16.08 -39.40 17.60
C ASP A 664 15.75 -38.21 16.66
N ASN A 665 15.01 -38.47 15.58
CA ASN A 665 14.61 -37.41 14.69
C ASN A 665 13.56 -36.45 15.31
N HIS A 666 13.51 -35.23 14.84
CA HIS A 666 12.70 -34.14 15.39
C HIS A 666 11.17 -34.28 15.20
N ILE A 667 10.70 -35.27 14.40
CA ILE A 667 9.28 -35.59 14.18
C ILE A 667 8.97 -37.06 14.52
N MET A 668 9.70 -37.66 15.50
CA MET A 668 9.49 -39.02 15.96
C MET A 668 8.06 -39.23 16.46
N ASP A 669 7.50 -38.22 17.13
CA ASP A 669 6.11 -38.20 17.59
C ASP A 669 5.12 -38.33 16.44
N LYS A 670 5.34 -37.63 15.33
CA LYS A 670 4.47 -37.73 14.13
C LYS A 670 4.52 -39.13 13.50
N PHE A 671 5.69 -39.77 13.45
CA PHE A 671 5.81 -41.16 13.01
C PHE A 671 5.09 -42.11 13.95
N SER A 672 5.20 -41.92 15.26
CA SER A 672 4.54 -42.75 16.28
C SER A 672 3.02 -42.61 16.20
N PHE A 673 2.52 -41.38 15.99
CA PHE A 673 1.10 -41.11 15.77
C PHE A 673 0.60 -41.78 14.51
N LEU A 674 1.28 -41.62 13.37
CA LEU A 674 0.94 -42.23 12.09
C LEU A 674 0.97 -43.77 12.15
N LYS A 675 1.93 -44.34 12.86
CA LYS A 675 1.97 -45.77 13.15
C LYS A 675 0.72 -46.25 13.92
N ALA A 676 0.29 -45.52 14.93
CA ALA A 676 -0.93 -45.83 15.67
C ALA A 676 -2.18 -45.78 14.76
N LEU A 677 -2.28 -44.76 13.88
CA LEU A 677 -3.37 -44.65 12.91
C LEU A 677 -3.38 -45.81 11.92
N ASN A 678 -2.24 -46.20 11.38
CA ASN A 678 -2.11 -47.35 10.46
C ASN A 678 -2.55 -48.66 11.13
N LEU A 679 -2.05 -48.93 12.34
CA LEU A 679 -2.43 -50.15 13.09
C LEU A 679 -3.91 -50.14 13.46
N GLY A 680 -4.49 -48.97 13.77
CA GLY A 680 -5.93 -48.84 13.97
C GLY A 680 -6.77 -49.15 12.72
N LYS A 681 -6.31 -48.76 11.53
CA LYS A 681 -6.96 -49.09 10.26
C LYS A 681 -6.83 -50.56 9.89
N LEU A 682 -5.72 -51.20 10.24
CA LEU A 682 -5.45 -52.61 9.94
C LEU A 682 -6.10 -53.56 10.93
N TYR A 683 -6.13 -53.22 12.23
CA TYR A 683 -6.51 -54.14 13.32
C TYR A 683 -7.68 -53.65 14.18
N GLY A 684 -8.26 -52.49 13.87
CA GLY A 684 -9.49 -52.02 14.50
C GLY A 684 -9.32 -51.02 15.65
N ASN A 685 -10.47 -50.56 16.17
CA ASN A 685 -10.51 -49.42 17.11
C ASN A 685 -9.90 -49.72 18.48
N ASP A 686 -9.91 -50.98 18.95
CA ASP A 686 -9.33 -51.33 20.23
C ASP A 686 -7.77 -51.21 20.23
N THR A 687 -7.19 -51.61 19.11
CA THR A 687 -5.72 -51.46 18.88
C THR A 687 -5.38 -49.98 18.77
N LEU A 688 -6.18 -49.20 18.05
CA LEU A 688 -5.99 -47.74 17.93
C LEU A 688 -6.07 -47.06 19.31
N LYS A 689 -7.06 -47.40 20.12
CA LYS A 689 -7.26 -46.85 21.45
C LYS A 689 -6.06 -47.10 22.34
N THR A 690 -5.55 -48.32 22.32
CA THR A 690 -4.36 -48.70 23.14
C THR A 690 -3.13 -47.90 22.75
N LEU A 691 -2.85 -47.79 21.44
CA LEU A 691 -1.66 -47.10 20.92
C LEU A 691 -1.76 -45.58 21.07
N LEU A 692 -2.94 -44.98 20.92
CA LEU A 692 -3.12 -43.56 21.16
C LEU A 692 -2.97 -43.19 22.65
N ASN A 693 -3.42 -44.05 23.57
CA ASN A 693 -3.17 -43.86 25.00
C ASN A 693 -1.69 -43.93 25.35
N GLU A 694 -0.95 -44.83 24.71
CA GLU A 694 0.50 -44.92 24.83
C GLU A 694 1.17 -43.67 24.24
N PHE A 695 0.76 -43.24 23.07
CA PHE A 695 1.24 -42.03 22.40
C PHE A 695 1.11 -40.78 23.28
N VAL A 696 -0.10 -40.51 23.81
CA VAL A 696 -0.37 -39.35 24.67
C VAL A 696 0.52 -39.35 25.93
N LYS A 697 0.85 -40.51 26.47
CA LYS A 697 1.77 -40.64 27.61
C LYS A 697 3.22 -40.42 27.23
N THR A 698 3.63 -40.93 26.07
CA THR A 698 5.04 -40.90 25.63
C THR A 698 5.41 -39.53 25.10
N TYR A 699 4.48 -38.83 24.44
CA TYR A 699 4.70 -37.52 23.80
C TYR A 699 3.73 -36.43 24.32
N PRO A 700 3.85 -36.03 25.62
CA PRO A 700 2.92 -35.11 26.24
C PRO A 700 2.93 -33.68 25.66
N GLN A 701 4.00 -33.32 24.93
CA GLN A 701 4.18 -32.01 24.29
C GLN A 701 4.00 -32.04 22.76
N SER A 702 3.59 -33.17 22.19
CA SER A 702 3.38 -33.31 20.76
C SER A 702 2.23 -32.43 20.25
N GLU A 703 2.42 -31.83 19.06
CA GLU A 703 1.37 -31.10 18.33
C GLU A 703 0.19 -32.01 17.97
N GLU A 704 0.42 -33.32 17.81
CA GLU A 704 -0.61 -34.33 17.45
C GLU A 704 -1.43 -34.81 18.67
N LYS A 705 -1.03 -34.46 19.89
CA LYS A 705 -1.73 -34.88 21.12
C LYS A 705 -3.20 -34.47 21.18
N PRO A 706 -3.60 -33.22 20.87
CA PRO A 706 -5.02 -32.83 20.89
C PRO A 706 -5.86 -33.67 19.93
N LEU A 707 -5.31 -34.01 18.75
CA LEU A 707 -5.97 -34.86 17.78
C LEU A 707 -6.09 -36.30 18.26
N ALA A 708 -5.05 -36.84 18.92
CA ALA A 708 -5.09 -38.16 19.53
C ALA A 708 -6.18 -38.26 20.60
N GLU A 709 -6.28 -37.27 21.49
CA GLU A 709 -7.31 -37.19 22.53
C GLU A 709 -8.74 -37.06 21.93
N GLU A 710 -8.92 -36.32 20.85
CA GLU A 710 -10.20 -36.23 20.14
C GLU A 710 -10.62 -37.59 19.56
N ILE A 711 -9.68 -38.31 18.93
CA ILE A 711 -9.93 -39.65 18.38
C ILE A 711 -10.29 -40.61 19.51
N LEU A 712 -9.57 -40.61 20.64
CA LEU A 712 -9.87 -41.43 21.81
C LEU A 712 -11.30 -41.17 22.33
N LYS A 713 -11.68 -39.89 22.45
CA LYS A 713 -13.02 -39.50 22.87
C LYS A 713 -14.12 -40.01 21.92
N LYS A 714 -13.87 -39.95 20.62
CA LYS A 714 -14.80 -40.52 19.62
C LYS A 714 -14.93 -42.03 19.68
N ILE A 715 -13.80 -42.74 19.90
CA ILE A 715 -13.84 -44.19 20.09
C ILE A 715 -14.67 -44.57 21.31
N ASP A 716 -14.48 -43.84 22.46
CA ASP A 716 -15.23 -44.06 23.67
C ASP A 716 -16.74 -43.81 23.49
N GLN A 717 -17.11 -42.77 22.74
CA GLN A 717 -18.50 -42.49 22.41
C GLN A 717 -19.13 -43.62 21.54
N ILE A 718 -18.39 -44.14 20.55
CA ILE A 718 -18.84 -45.26 19.71
C ILE A 718 -19.04 -46.51 20.53
N ASN A 719 -18.09 -46.80 21.45
CA ASN A 719 -18.18 -47.99 22.31
C ASN A 719 -19.33 -47.89 23.34
N GLN A 720 -19.56 -46.69 23.90
CA GLN A 720 -20.72 -46.42 24.76
C GLN A 720 -22.04 -46.55 24.00
N THR A 721 -22.09 -46.05 22.74
CA THR A 721 -23.27 -46.14 21.88
C THR A 721 -23.55 -47.63 21.51
N ALA A 722 -22.50 -48.40 21.23
CA ALA A 722 -22.59 -49.82 20.93
C ALA A 722 -23.07 -50.67 22.18
N GLN A 723 -22.58 -50.32 23.36
CA GLN A 723 -23.02 -50.95 24.62
C GLN A 723 -24.48 -50.60 24.97
N ASN A 724 -24.89 -49.35 24.74
CA ASN A 724 -26.27 -48.92 24.94
C ASN A 724 -27.22 -49.49 23.90
N ALA A 725 -26.71 -49.77 22.69
CA ALA A 725 -27.50 -50.44 21.62
C ALA A 725 -27.71 -51.93 21.88
N GLN A 726 -26.82 -52.61 22.63
CA GLN A 726 -27.04 -54.00 23.08
C GLN A 726 -28.02 -54.11 24.25
N ASN A 727 -28.27 -53.05 25.00
CA ASN A 727 -29.24 -53.02 26.10
C ASN A 727 -30.61 -52.47 25.76
N ASN A 728 -30.80 -51.86 24.60
CA ASN A 728 -32.12 -51.37 24.12
C ASN A 728 -32.32 -51.80 22.69
N GLN A 729 -33.17 -52.82 22.47
CA GLN A 729 -33.77 -53.15 21.18
C GLN A 729 -34.72 -52.03 20.81
N GLN A 730 -34.25 -50.94 20.18
CA GLN A 730 -35.06 -50.05 19.37
C GLN A 730 -34.32 -49.80 18.04
N PRO A 731 -35.04 -49.84 16.91
CA PRO A 731 -34.41 -49.71 15.58
C PRO A 731 -33.81 -48.32 15.40
N ALA A 732 -32.63 -48.28 14.77
CA ALA A 732 -31.91 -47.06 14.42
C ALA A 732 -32.82 -46.06 13.71
N LYS A 733 -32.94 -44.86 14.24
CA LYS A 733 -33.66 -43.72 13.65
C LYS A 733 -32.99 -43.37 12.33
N LYS A 734 -33.66 -43.71 11.21
CA LYS A 734 -33.26 -43.26 9.88
C LYS A 734 -33.32 -41.73 9.89
N ILE A 735 -32.19 -41.06 9.53
CA ILE A 735 -32.21 -39.62 9.34
C ILE A 735 -33.10 -39.35 8.14
N GLU A 736 -34.37 -38.93 8.35
CA GLU A 736 -35.25 -38.43 7.32
C GLU A 736 -34.84 -36.99 7.02
N TYR A 737 -34.35 -36.78 5.80
CA TYR A 737 -34.16 -35.44 5.27
C TYR A 737 -35.52 -34.81 5.04
N LEU A 738 -35.87 -33.75 5.77
CA LEU A 738 -37.06 -32.97 5.57
C LEU A 738 -36.95 -32.22 4.23
N TYR A 739 -37.95 -32.46 3.37
CA TYR A 739 -38.06 -31.72 2.12
C TYR A 739 -38.65 -30.32 2.39
N THR A 740 -37.85 -29.26 2.25
CA THR A 740 -38.22 -27.85 2.55
C THR A 740 -38.15 -27.00 1.27
N PRO A 741 -39.16 -27.05 0.38
CA PRO A 741 -39.09 -26.38 -0.92
C PRO A 741 -39.11 -24.85 -0.88
N MET A 742 -39.41 -24.24 0.26
CA MET A 742 -39.51 -22.79 0.45
C MET A 742 -38.28 -22.19 1.15
N GLU A 743 -37.29 -23.01 1.48
CA GLU A 743 -36.03 -22.53 2.07
C GLU A 743 -34.98 -22.27 0.99
N ASP A 744 -33.83 -21.70 1.39
CA ASP A 744 -32.71 -21.41 0.49
C ASP A 744 -32.12 -22.71 -0.10
N HIS A 745 -32.02 -22.74 -1.42
CA HIS A 745 -31.42 -23.83 -2.18
C HIS A 745 -30.13 -23.44 -2.86
N PHE A 746 -29.31 -24.44 -3.18
CA PHE A 746 -28.05 -24.29 -3.86
C PHE A 746 -27.98 -25.18 -5.09
N PHE A 747 -27.44 -24.70 -6.18
CA PHE A 747 -26.99 -25.56 -7.27
C PHE A 747 -25.60 -26.09 -6.97
N VAL A 748 -25.41 -27.41 -7.10
CA VAL A 748 -24.14 -28.08 -6.84
C VAL A 748 -23.72 -28.88 -8.05
N ALA A 749 -22.48 -28.74 -8.49
CA ALA A 749 -21.85 -29.55 -9.51
C ALA A 749 -20.58 -30.21 -8.95
N LEU A 750 -20.46 -31.53 -9.15
CA LEU A 750 -19.25 -32.28 -8.81
C LEU A 750 -18.33 -32.34 -10.04
N ILE A 751 -17.09 -31.90 -9.88
CA ILE A 751 -16.12 -31.74 -10.95
C ILE A 751 -14.93 -32.67 -10.71
N ASP A 752 -14.67 -33.55 -11.67
CA ASP A 752 -13.48 -34.41 -11.71
C ASP A 752 -12.31 -33.58 -12.28
N GLU A 753 -11.37 -33.13 -11.41
CA GLU A 753 -10.24 -32.33 -11.84
C GLU A 753 -9.26 -33.04 -12.78
N ASN A 754 -9.28 -34.36 -12.79
CA ASN A 754 -8.47 -35.11 -13.76
C ASN A 754 -9.02 -34.99 -15.21
N LYS A 755 -10.28 -34.56 -15.35
CA LYS A 755 -10.93 -34.39 -16.66
C LYS A 755 -11.08 -32.93 -17.06
N ILE A 756 -11.42 -32.05 -16.11
CA ILE A 756 -11.71 -30.64 -16.40
C ILE A 756 -11.16 -29.77 -15.28
N SER A 757 -10.37 -28.77 -15.62
CA SER A 757 -9.83 -27.80 -14.64
C SER A 757 -10.95 -26.99 -13.97
N MET A 758 -10.95 -26.88 -12.64
CA MET A 758 -11.89 -26.09 -11.86
C MET A 758 -11.95 -24.61 -12.30
N ASN A 759 -10.84 -24.02 -12.74
CA ASN A 759 -10.82 -22.67 -13.25
C ASN A 759 -11.64 -22.49 -14.53
N ASN A 760 -11.59 -23.45 -15.44
CA ASN A 760 -12.39 -23.43 -16.66
C ASN A 760 -13.88 -23.53 -16.33
N VAL A 761 -14.23 -24.40 -15.38
CA VAL A 761 -15.60 -24.55 -14.92
C VAL A 761 -16.13 -23.29 -14.24
N LYS A 762 -15.34 -22.67 -13.37
CA LYS A 762 -15.69 -21.38 -12.75
C LYS A 762 -15.93 -20.29 -13.78
N ASN A 763 -15.06 -20.18 -14.79
CA ASN A 763 -15.19 -19.20 -15.86
C ASN A 763 -16.46 -19.46 -16.69
N TYR A 764 -16.79 -20.72 -16.98
CA TYR A 764 -18.02 -21.08 -17.66
C TYR A 764 -19.25 -20.64 -16.88
N PHE A 765 -19.36 -21.00 -15.60
CA PHE A 765 -20.49 -20.61 -14.77
C PHE A 765 -20.54 -19.09 -14.51
N SER A 766 -19.42 -18.42 -14.41
CA SER A 766 -19.38 -16.96 -14.30
C SER A 766 -19.95 -16.28 -15.56
N ASN A 767 -19.53 -16.72 -16.73
CA ASN A 767 -20.04 -16.23 -18.01
C ASN A 767 -21.52 -16.57 -18.20
N PHE A 768 -21.93 -17.76 -17.83
CA PHE A 768 -23.32 -18.21 -17.88
C PHE A 768 -24.22 -17.35 -16.97
N ASN A 769 -23.77 -17.10 -15.74
CA ASN A 769 -24.50 -16.28 -14.77
C ASN A 769 -24.59 -14.82 -15.25
N THR A 770 -23.52 -14.28 -15.80
CA THR A 770 -23.52 -12.91 -16.35
C THR A 770 -24.46 -12.77 -17.54
N ALA A 771 -24.51 -13.78 -18.40
CA ALA A 771 -25.32 -13.72 -19.61
C ALA A 771 -26.83 -13.90 -19.36
N LEU A 772 -27.23 -14.77 -18.42
CA LEU A 772 -28.63 -15.17 -18.22
C LEU A 772 -29.23 -14.74 -16.87
N TYR A 773 -28.38 -14.43 -15.88
CA TYR A 773 -28.78 -14.10 -14.51
C TYR A 773 -28.10 -12.84 -13.97
N SER A 774 -27.78 -11.89 -14.84
CA SER A 774 -27.05 -10.64 -14.50
C SER A 774 -27.74 -9.81 -13.39
N GLN A 775 -29.05 -9.89 -13.27
CA GLN A 775 -29.82 -9.21 -12.21
C GLN A 775 -29.80 -9.94 -10.86
N LYS A 776 -29.35 -11.21 -10.82
CA LYS A 776 -29.21 -11.99 -9.60
C LYS A 776 -27.71 -12.10 -9.29
N GLN A 777 -27.32 -11.63 -8.12
CA GLN A 777 -25.93 -11.77 -7.65
C GLN A 777 -25.65 -13.22 -7.23
N LEU A 778 -25.41 -14.10 -8.22
CA LEU A 778 -25.10 -15.50 -7.99
C LEU A 778 -23.61 -15.68 -7.71
N PHE A 779 -23.27 -15.97 -6.46
CA PHE A 779 -21.89 -16.24 -6.05
C PHE A 779 -21.55 -17.71 -6.25
N SER A 780 -20.39 -17.98 -6.85
CA SER A 780 -19.84 -19.33 -6.98
C SER A 780 -18.76 -19.59 -5.93
N ASN A 781 -18.87 -20.68 -5.20
CA ASN A 781 -17.86 -21.17 -4.25
C ASN A 781 -17.39 -22.57 -4.66
N SER A 782 -16.11 -22.88 -4.45
CA SER A 782 -15.59 -24.23 -4.68
C SER A 782 -15.03 -24.81 -3.39
N ILE A 783 -15.41 -26.04 -3.11
CA ILE A 783 -15.01 -26.77 -1.90
C ILE A 783 -14.49 -28.14 -2.34
N LEU A 784 -13.39 -28.60 -1.75
CA LEU A 784 -12.90 -29.96 -1.96
C LEU A 784 -13.93 -30.93 -1.36
N PHE A 785 -14.55 -31.77 -2.22
CA PHE A 785 -15.55 -32.74 -1.79
C PHE A 785 -14.92 -34.04 -1.34
N ASN A 786 -13.97 -34.55 -2.10
CA ASN A 786 -13.12 -35.69 -1.77
C ASN A 786 -11.88 -35.69 -2.66
N ASP A 787 -11.01 -36.69 -2.54
CA ASP A 787 -9.75 -36.77 -3.29
C ASP A 787 -9.89 -36.85 -4.81
N GLN A 788 -11.10 -37.09 -5.34
CA GLN A 788 -11.38 -37.24 -6.77
C GLN A 788 -12.22 -36.08 -7.32
N PHE A 789 -13.07 -35.48 -6.49
CA PHE A 789 -14.05 -34.48 -6.93
C PHE A 789 -13.95 -33.20 -6.13
N ASN A 790 -13.94 -32.07 -6.83
CA ASN A 790 -14.25 -30.77 -6.29
C ASN A 790 -15.71 -30.41 -6.49
N MET A 791 -16.30 -29.78 -5.50
CA MET A 791 -17.70 -29.34 -5.53
C MET A 791 -17.75 -27.85 -5.83
N LEU A 792 -18.39 -27.48 -6.96
CA LEU A 792 -18.77 -26.11 -7.24
C LEU A 792 -20.18 -25.88 -6.72
N GLN A 793 -20.35 -24.87 -5.85
CA GLN A 793 -21.62 -24.49 -5.29
C GLN A 793 -21.99 -23.07 -5.77
N ILE A 794 -23.18 -22.93 -6.36
CA ILE A 794 -23.76 -21.62 -6.73
C ILE A 794 -24.82 -21.25 -5.69
N LYS A 795 -24.65 -20.11 -5.02
CA LYS A 795 -25.52 -19.57 -3.96
C LYS A 795 -26.27 -18.36 -4.51
N THR A 796 -27.40 -17.99 -4.09
CA THR A 796 -28.47 -18.53 -3.23
C THR A 796 -29.76 -18.47 -4.03
N PHE A 797 -30.52 -19.50 -4.04
CA PHE A 797 -31.82 -19.50 -4.68
C PHE A 797 -32.88 -19.57 -3.56
N PRO A 798 -33.81 -18.60 -3.47
CA PRO A 798 -34.73 -18.45 -2.33
C PRO A 798 -35.79 -19.56 -2.20
N ASN A 799 -35.86 -20.46 -3.18
CA ASN A 799 -36.75 -21.63 -3.17
C ASN A 799 -36.29 -22.66 -4.20
N LEU A 800 -36.88 -23.89 -4.09
CA LEU A 800 -36.59 -24.99 -4.98
C LEU A 800 -36.87 -24.68 -6.45
N ASN A 801 -37.97 -23.97 -6.77
CA ASN A 801 -38.33 -23.70 -8.17
C ASN A 801 -37.28 -22.85 -8.88
N GLU A 802 -36.73 -21.87 -8.20
CA GLU A 802 -35.64 -21.05 -8.77
C GLU A 802 -34.35 -21.82 -8.95
N ALA A 803 -34.03 -22.73 -8.02
CA ALA A 803 -32.85 -23.59 -8.14
C ALA A 803 -33.02 -24.60 -9.30
N MET A 804 -34.21 -25.15 -9.46
CA MET A 804 -34.53 -26.08 -10.56
C MET A 804 -34.55 -25.36 -11.92
N ASN A 805 -35.09 -24.15 -12.00
CA ASN A 805 -35.03 -23.35 -13.23
C ASN A 805 -33.60 -23.06 -13.65
N TYR A 806 -32.69 -22.83 -12.68
CA TYR A 806 -31.28 -22.68 -12.94
C TYR A 806 -30.66 -24.00 -13.42
N TYR A 807 -30.98 -25.13 -12.78
CA TYR A 807 -30.53 -26.46 -13.19
C TYR A 807 -30.91 -26.75 -14.64
N ASP A 808 -32.19 -26.53 -15.00
CA ASP A 808 -32.71 -26.74 -16.35
C ASP A 808 -32.03 -25.83 -17.39
N ALA A 809 -31.73 -24.60 -17.01
CA ALA A 809 -31.03 -23.68 -17.91
C ALA A 809 -29.59 -24.13 -18.17
N VAL A 810 -28.85 -24.60 -17.13
CA VAL A 810 -27.50 -25.15 -17.25
C VAL A 810 -27.51 -26.44 -18.08
N SER A 811 -28.50 -27.33 -17.85
CA SER A 811 -28.60 -28.63 -18.55
C SER A 811 -28.86 -28.46 -20.05
N LYS A 812 -29.52 -27.38 -20.47
CA LYS A 812 -29.80 -27.08 -21.88
C LYS A 812 -28.62 -26.48 -22.64
N LYS A 813 -27.58 -26.00 -21.93
CA LYS A 813 -26.33 -25.49 -22.49
C LYS A 813 -25.15 -26.30 -21.91
N PRO A 814 -24.94 -27.54 -22.37
CA PRO A 814 -23.84 -28.35 -21.83
C PRO A 814 -22.49 -27.69 -22.11
N TYR A 815 -21.59 -27.87 -21.16
CA TYR A 815 -20.20 -27.48 -21.30
C TYR A 815 -19.53 -28.27 -22.43
N HIS A 816 -19.18 -27.63 -23.54
CA HIS A 816 -18.38 -28.25 -24.58
C HIS A 816 -16.89 -27.98 -24.28
N THR A 817 -16.12 -29.06 -24.12
CA THR A 817 -14.67 -29.06 -23.90
C THR A 817 -13.90 -28.51 -25.10
#